data_9909485efee07ea6265e8c0d5fe920ad
#
_entry.id   9909485efee07ea6265e8c0d5fe920ad
#
_cell.length_a   1.000
_cell.length_b   1.000
_cell.length_c   1.000
_cell.angle_alpha   90.00
_cell.angle_beta   90.00
_cell.angle_gamma   90.00
#
_symmetry.space_group_name_H-M   'P 1'
#
loop_
_entity.id
_entity.type
_entity.pdbx_description
1 polymer ?
#
loop_
_entity_poly.entity_id
_entity_poly.type
_entity_poly.pdbx_seq_one_letter_code
_entity_poly.pdbx_strand_id
1 'polypeptide(L)'
;MPLLDPGSGALRPRASAAHVPAPDRVPDALAGGTPEPLRGELSRLLGAQKVLWKISDLVRYASDASPYRFVPTVVVVAEDVDDVSAVLAYARENGRNVVFRAAGTSLNGQAQGEDILVDVRRHWTGVEALGQDAARARIRPGTTVVRANAALAPYGRLLGPDPASAIACTVGGVVANNASGMTAGTTRNSYRTVASLTLVLPSGTVVDTGADGADEKLAQAEPALCEGLMALKAEIESDPGLVSRIRAKYELKNTNGYRLDAFLDGDTPVSILRGLTVGSEGTLGFISEVVFDTLPLHRRTSTGLLFFPSLSAAATAVPKFNEAGAMSVELMDGNTLRASVSVAGVPGDWAQLPKETAALLVEFRAPDEEAQLAMERAAEGVMADLELVAPVASVTNVFTRDSKTIGFYWKARKAFVSAVGGSRPTGTTLITEDFAVPPSRLAEACEALLELQQRHGFDAAVAGHAAHGNLHFLLAFDAAKEQDVARYAAFMDEFCQLTVERFDGSLKAEHATGRNIAPFLQLEWGEKATSLMWRIKQTVDPGGVLAPRVLLDRDPRAHLRGLKSIPKVEDVGDPCIECGFCEPTCPSGDLTTTPRQRIVLRREMLRQQPGSPVGENLLESYGYDAVDTCAGDSTCALACPVGIDTGAMMKEFRHRRHSAREERTAARVARHFATVERAARLAVATADKLRTRLMPCRGDRLLESLTGTARKAVRPDLVPEWLPQLPGAAAKRLPATDRSGAAAVYYPACVNRIFGGSGGDDGPSLPESVVIVSARAGRPVWIPEDVVGTCCATIWHSKGYESGNALMADRIVEAAWRWTDGGELPLVVDASSCTLGIGEEVVPYLSPANRKLHERLTVIDSVAWAAEELLPRLTVERRVGSAVLHPTCSMQHLGQTDLLRSVAEACADEVVVPVDARCCGFAGDRGMLHQELTTSATAREAAEVTARDFDTYLSANRMCEVGMDHATGGRGYRSVLMELERATRPA
;
A
#
# COMPACT_ATOMS: atom_id res chain seq x y z
N MET A 1 -38.18 4.78 -4.59
CA MET A 1 -37.56 3.85 -3.64
C MET A 1 -37.39 2.52 -4.35
N PRO A 2 -36.19 1.93 -4.34
CA PRO A 2 -36.03 0.57 -4.87
C PRO A 2 -36.90 -0.40 -4.08
N LEU A 3 -37.42 -1.40 -4.77
CA LEU A 3 -38.32 -2.43 -4.18
C LEU A 3 -37.69 -3.24 -3.02
N LEU A 4 -36.38 -3.14 -2.84
CA LEU A 4 -35.57 -3.82 -1.84
C LEU A 4 -34.48 -2.85 -1.33
N ASP A 5 -34.74 -2.17 -0.21
CA ASP A 5 -33.74 -1.34 0.47
C ASP A 5 -33.07 -2.19 1.55
N PRO A 6 -31.75 -2.45 1.50
CA PRO A 6 -31.06 -3.30 2.46
C PRO A 6 -30.91 -2.70 3.87
N GLY A 7 -31.37 -1.50 4.13
CA GLY A 7 -31.34 -0.84 5.46
C GLY A 7 -29.93 -0.73 6.07
N SER A 8 -29.44 0.47 6.31
CA SER A 8 -28.14 0.74 6.96
C SER A 8 -28.01 0.13 8.35
N GLY A 9 -29.13 -0.18 9.02
CA GLY A 9 -29.15 -0.75 10.37
C GLY A 9 -28.39 -2.08 10.52
N ALA A 10 -28.31 -2.91 9.48
CA ALA A 10 -27.57 -4.17 9.47
C ALA A 10 -26.03 -3.98 9.60
N LEU A 11 -25.54 -2.80 9.27
CA LEU A 11 -24.12 -2.44 9.35
C LEU A 11 -23.74 -1.79 10.69
N ARG A 12 -24.69 -1.58 11.59
CA ARG A 12 -24.43 -0.94 12.88
C ARG A 12 -23.42 -1.76 13.69
N PRO A 13 -22.36 -1.12 14.23
CA PRO A 13 -21.41 -1.80 15.10
C PRO A 13 -22.11 -2.34 16.34
N ARG A 14 -21.65 -3.48 16.83
CA ARG A 14 -22.13 -4.04 18.12
C ARG A 14 -21.41 -3.32 19.25
N ALA A 15 -22.04 -2.32 19.85
CA ALA A 15 -21.56 -1.70 21.07
C ALA A 15 -21.86 -2.59 22.29
N SER A 16 -20.99 -2.55 23.31
CA SER A 16 -21.30 -3.21 24.60
C SER A 16 -22.46 -2.49 25.31
N ALA A 17 -23.17 -3.20 26.21
CA ALA A 17 -24.24 -2.59 26.98
C ALA A 17 -23.78 -1.43 27.91
N ALA A 18 -22.51 -1.37 28.23
CA ALA A 18 -21.85 -0.31 29.03
C ALA A 18 -20.98 0.62 28.16
N HIS A 19 -21.46 0.94 26.96
CA HIS A 19 -20.71 1.79 26.04
C HIS A 19 -20.53 3.22 26.60
N VAL A 20 -19.26 3.62 26.75
CA VAL A 20 -18.89 5.00 27.12
C VAL A 20 -18.28 5.66 25.88
N PRO A 21 -18.75 6.84 25.44
CA PRO A 21 -18.16 7.55 24.33
C PRO A 21 -16.69 7.87 24.58
N ALA A 22 -15.88 7.72 23.54
CA ALA A 22 -14.46 8.05 23.66
C ALA A 22 -14.23 9.58 23.78
N PRO A 23 -13.22 10.01 24.53
CA PRO A 23 -12.92 11.43 24.68
C PRO A 23 -12.52 12.11 23.37
N ASP A 24 -11.94 11.36 22.43
CA ASP A 24 -11.49 11.82 21.12
C ASP A 24 -12.55 11.64 20.01
N ARG A 25 -13.82 11.43 20.36
CA ARG A 25 -14.92 11.34 19.40
C ARG A 25 -15.13 12.66 18.63
N VAL A 26 -15.62 12.57 17.41
CA VAL A 26 -16.04 13.74 16.64
C VAL A 26 -17.21 14.44 17.34
N PRO A 27 -17.17 15.77 17.54
CA PRO A 27 -18.29 16.52 18.11
C PRO A 27 -19.52 16.50 17.23
N ASP A 28 -20.70 16.47 17.85
CA ASP A 28 -21.99 16.45 17.13
C ASP A 28 -22.20 17.68 16.24
N ALA A 29 -21.55 18.81 16.54
CA ALA A 29 -21.56 20.00 15.72
C ALA A 29 -21.00 19.79 14.28
N LEU A 30 -20.15 18.78 14.09
CA LEU A 30 -19.61 18.40 12.79
C LEU A 30 -20.42 17.32 12.07
N ALA A 31 -21.57 16.90 12.59
CA ALA A 31 -22.39 15.87 11.96
C ALA A 31 -22.75 16.21 10.50
N GLY A 32 -23.00 17.48 10.20
CA GLY A 32 -23.26 17.99 8.84
C GLY A 32 -22.02 18.07 7.93
N GLY A 33 -20.85 17.72 8.46
CA GLY A 33 -19.56 17.89 7.76
C GLY A 33 -19.00 19.31 7.88
N THR A 34 -18.23 19.75 6.87
CA THR A 34 -17.63 21.11 6.83
C THR A 34 -18.68 22.20 6.95
N PRO A 35 -18.59 23.12 7.93
CA PRO A 35 -19.56 24.21 8.12
C PRO A 35 -19.46 25.28 7.04
N GLU A 36 -20.58 25.98 6.80
CA GLU A 36 -20.59 27.22 6.01
C GLU A 36 -20.04 28.38 6.88
N PRO A 37 -19.39 29.40 6.29
CA PRO A 37 -19.23 29.63 4.84
C PRO A 37 -18.04 28.88 4.21
N LEU A 38 -17.18 28.22 4.99
CA LEU A 38 -15.91 27.60 4.55
C LEU A 38 -16.11 26.65 3.36
N ARG A 39 -17.12 25.77 3.44
CA ARG A 39 -17.43 24.82 2.36
C ARG A 39 -17.76 25.54 1.05
N GLY A 40 -18.65 26.53 1.11
CA GLY A 40 -19.09 27.28 -0.06
C GLY A 40 -17.98 28.13 -0.67
N GLU A 41 -17.12 28.72 0.15
CA GLU A 41 -16.00 29.54 -0.30
C GLU A 41 -14.92 28.72 -1.01
N LEU A 42 -14.46 27.62 -0.41
CA LEU A 42 -13.49 26.72 -1.03
C LEU A 42 -14.05 26.04 -2.28
N SER A 43 -15.36 25.69 -2.28
CA SER A 43 -16.00 25.10 -3.46
C SER A 43 -16.09 26.08 -4.64
N ARG A 44 -16.25 27.36 -4.39
CA ARG A 44 -16.23 28.42 -5.44
C ARG A 44 -14.80 28.68 -5.93
N LEU A 45 -13.82 28.61 -5.03
CA LEU A 45 -12.41 28.87 -5.33
C LEU A 45 -11.79 27.75 -6.18
N LEU A 46 -12.03 26.48 -5.82
CA LEU A 46 -11.32 25.33 -6.37
C LEU A 46 -12.18 24.42 -7.26
N GLY A 47 -13.52 24.56 -7.17
CA GLY A 47 -14.46 23.59 -7.71
C GLY A 47 -14.96 22.60 -6.66
N ALA A 48 -16.27 22.33 -6.67
CA ALA A 48 -16.93 21.53 -5.64
C ALA A 48 -16.40 20.08 -5.53
N GLN A 49 -15.90 19.52 -6.63
CA GLN A 49 -15.35 18.15 -6.70
C GLN A 49 -14.01 18.00 -5.95
N LYS A 50 -13.27 19.10 -5.74
CA LYS A 50 -12.00 19.13 -5.02
C LYS A 50 -12.17 19.34 -3.52
N VAL A 51 -13.38 19.61 -3.03
CA VAL A 51 -13.68 19.85 -1.62
C VAL A 51 -14.43 18.69 -1.02
N LEU A 52 -13.75 17.92 -0.20
CA LEU A 52 -14.31 16.80 0.56
C LEU A 52 -14.84 17.33 1.88
N TRP A 53 -16.14 17.29 2.06
CA TRP A 53 -16.82 18.02 3.14
C TRP A 53 -17.72 17.16 4.03
N LYS A 54 -18.10 15.94 3.58
CA LYS A 54 -18.97 15.05 4.36
C LYS A 54 -18.26 14.63 5.64
N ILE A 55 -19.01 14.33 6.68
CA ILE A 55 -18.43 13.83 7.93
C ILE A 55 -17.60 12.57 7.71
N SER A 56 -18.00 11.67 6.80
CA SER A 56 -17.21 10.51 6.41
C SER A 56 -15.85 10.89 5.80
N ASP A 57 -15.79 12.00 5.04
CA ASP A 57 -14.54 12.51 4.49
C ASP A 57 -13.63 13.04 5.60
N LEU A 58 -14.16 13.85 6.51
CA LEU A 58 -13.38 14.42 7.60
C LEU A 58 -12.79 13.33 8.51
N VAL A 59 -13.62 12.35 8.86
CA VAL A 59 -13.22 11.24 9.73
C VAL A 59 -12.16 10.36 9.10
N ARG A 60 -12.27 10.02 7.81
CA ARG A 60 -11.29 9.14 7.15
C ARG A 60 -9.90 9.78 7.01
N TYR A 61 -9.79 11.10 7.11
CA TYR A 61 -8.53 11.83 7.12
C TYR A 61 -8.05 12.21 8.53
N ALA A 62 -8.85 11.98 9.56
CA ALA A 62 -8.51 12.31 10.95
C ALA A 62 -7.46 11.41 11.58
N SER A 63 -7.01 10.36 10.89
CA SER A 63 -6.06 9.37 11.41
C SER A 63 -4.97 9.05 10.40
N ASP A 64 -3.79 8.72 10.91
CA ASP A 64 -2.63 8.21 10.18
C ASP A 64 -1.94 7.10 11.00
N ALA A 65 -0.69 6.76 10.66
CA ALA A 65 0.05 5.74 11.39
C ALA A 65 0.51 6.18 12.79
N SER A 66 0.40 7.47 13.12
CA SER A 66 0.82 8.03 14.40
C SER A 66 -0.20 7.75 15.53
N PRO A 67 0.19 7.95 16.79
CA PRO A 67 -0.72 7.86 17.93
C PRO A 67 -1.73 9.00 18.03
N TYR A 68 -1.71 9.93 17.10
CA TYR A 68 -2.53 11.14 17.13
C TYR A 68 -3.79 11.02 16.29
N ARG A 69 -4.80 11.83 16.68
CA ARG A 69 -6.04 11.99 15.94
C ARG A 69 -6.52 13.43 16.00
N PHE A 70 -6.54 14.06 14.82
CA PHE A 70 -7.04 15.42 14.64
C PHE A 70 -8.04 15.42 13.48
N VAL A 71 -9.28 15.89 13.74
CA VAL A 71 -10.34 15.92 12.74
C VAL A 71 -10.23 17.23 11.97
N PRO A 72 -9.92 17.20 10.66
CA PRO A 72 -9.88 18.41 9.86
C PRO A 72 -11.28 19.01 9.71
N THR A 73 -11.35 20.34 9.62
CA THR A 73 -12.60 21.04 9.34
C THR A 73 -13.02 20.87 7.88
N VAL A 74 -12.07 20.76 6.98
CA VAL A 74 -12.28 20.50 5.54
C VAL A 74 -11.07 19.76 4.96
N VAL A 75 -11.32 18.94 3.93
CA VAL A 75 -10.26 18.32 3.15
C VAL A 75 -10.33 18.82 1.70
N VAL A 76 -9.22 19.28 1.17
CA VAL A 76 -9.07 19.71 -0.22
C VAL A 76 -8.20 18.71 -0.96
N VAL A 77 -8.60 18.29 -2.15
CA VAL A 77 -7.80 17.47 -3.08
C VAL A 77 -7.20 18.40 -4.13
N ALA A 78 -5.95 18.81 -3.92
CA ALA A 78 -5.27 19.68 -4.87
C ALA A 78 -4.78 18.90 -6.11
N GLU A 79 -5.02 19.43 -7.29
CA GLU A 79 -4.64 18.82 -8.57
C GLU A 79 -3.34 19.38 -9.12
N ASP A 80 -3.06 20.65 -8.84
CA ASP A 80 -1.90 21.36 -9.37
C ASP A 80 -1.38 22.44 -8.38
N VAL A 81 -0.35 23.17 -8.82
CA VAL A 81 0.30 24.24 -8.04
C VAL A 81 -0.65 25.42 -7.83
N ASP A 82 -1.53 25.68 -8.78
CA ASP A 82 -2.48 26.80 -8.69
C ASP A 82 -3.51 26.56 -7.58
N ASP A 83 -4.01 25.33 -7.46
CA ASP A 83 -4.88 24.93 -6.35
C ASP A 83 -4.20 25.12 -4.99
N VAL A 84 -2.93 24.69 -4.86
CA VAL A 84 -2.16 24.84 -3.63
C VAL A 84 -1.96 26.31 -3.30
N SER A 85 -1.56 27.13 -4.28
CA SER A 85 -1.36 28.59 -4.12
C SER A 85 -2.65 29.28 -3.71
N ALA A 86 -3.78 28.90 -4.31
CA ALA A 86 -5.10 29.44 -3.99
C ALA A 86 -5.53 29.09 -2.55
N VAL A 87 -5.30 27.85 -2.10
CA VAL A 87 -5.58 27.43 -0.72
C VAL A 87 -4.71 28.19 0.28
N LEU A 88 -3.42 28.38 0.00
CA LEU A 88 -2.50 29.12 0.86
C LEU A 88 -2.90 30.61 0.96
N ALA A 89 -3.26 31.24 -0.16
CA ALA A 89 -3.77 32.60 -0.18
C ALA A 89 -5.04 32.73 0.67
N TYR A 90 -6.02 31.83 0.43
CA TYR A 90 -7.25 31.81 1.19
C TYR A 90 -6.99 31.63 2.70
N ALA A 91 -6.12 30.70 3.08
CA ALA A 91 -5.79 30.44 4.47
C ALA A 91 -5.16 31.68 5.15
N ARG A 92 -4.21 32.32 4.46
CA ARG A 92 -3.57 33.56 4.96
C ARG A 92 -4.56 34.68 5.16
N GLU A 93 -5.44 34.92 4.19
CA GLU A 93 -6.43 35.99 4.23
C GLU A 93 -7.48 35.78 5.31
N ASN A 94 -7.79 34.54 5.64
CA ASN A 94 -8.85 34.19 6.59
C ASN A 94 -8.31 33.69 7.94
N GLY A 95 -6.99 33.82 8.20
CA GLY A 95 -6.37 33.38 9.47
C GLY A 95 -6.51 31.88 9.72
N ARG A 96 -6.46 31.06 8.68
CA ARG A 96 -6.62 29.61 8.76
C ARG A 96 -5.28 28.88 8.59
N ASN A 97 -5.27 27.62 8.99
CA ASN A 97 -4.06 26.79 8.93
C ASN A 97 -4.19 25.70 7.87
N VAL A 98 -3.06 25.34 7.28
CA VAL A 98 -2.98 24.30 6.24
C VAL A 98 -2.00 23.21 6.66
N VAL A 99 -2.41 21.94 6.49
CA VAL A 99 -1.54 20.78 6.63
C VAL A 99 -1.59 19.96 5.35
N PHE A 100 -0.44 19.63 4.78
CA PHE A 100 -0.35 18.76 3.61
C PHE A 100 -0.39 17.29 4.03
N ARG A 101 -1.19 16.49 3.32
CA ARG A 101 -1.37 15.07 3.54
C ARG A 101 -1.07 14.28 2.28
N ALA A 102 -0.02 13.47 2.32
CA ALA A 102 0.25 12.47 1.31
C ALA A 102 -0.28 11.08 1.76
N ALA A 103 0.57 10.07 1.90
CA ALA A 103 0.14 8.72 2.26
C ALA A 103 -0.31 8.55 3.73
N GLY A 104 0.07 9.46 4.63
CA GLY A 104 -0.24 9.32 6.06
C GLY A 104 0.41 8.09 6.69
N THR A 105 1.65 7.84 6.32
CA THR A 105 2.52 6.81 6.92
C THR A 105 3.37 7.37 8.06
N SER A 106 3.22 8.66 8.36
CA SER A 106 3.91 9.36 9.44
C SER A 106 3.58 8.75 10.80
N LEU A 107 4.60 8.62 11.66
CA LEU A 107 4.50 8.03 12.98
C LEU A 107 4.39 9.09 14.12
N ASN A 108 4.57 10.37 13.79
CA ASN A 108 4.63 11.46 14.78
C ASN A 108 3.59 12.59 14.56
N GLY A 109 2.55 12.35 13.73
CA GLY A 109 1.42 13.26 13.56
C GLY A 109 1.66 14.47 12.67
N GLN A 110 2.71 14.46 11.83
CA GLN A 110 3.00 15.55 10.89
C GLN A 110 1.90 15.73 9.84
N ALA A 111 1.25 14.65 9.43
CA ALA A 111 0.28 14.63 8.34
C ALA A 111 -1.17 14.85 8.82
N GLN A 112 -1.37 15.44 9.99
CA GLN A 112 -2.68 15.70 10.60
C GLN A 112 -2.86 17.16 11.03
N GLY A 113 -4.08 17.67 10.90
CA GLY A 113 -4.46 19.02 11.32
C GLY A 113 -5.95 19.15 11.57
N GLU A 114 -6.34 20.19 12.30
CA GLU A 114 -7.73 20.44 12.71
C GLU A 114 -8.47 21.43 11.78
N ASP A 115 -7.77 22.02 10.81
CA ASP A 115 -8.32 23.07 9.94
C ASP A 115 -8.38 22.59 8.48
N ILE A 116 -7.67 23.21 7.56
CA ILE A 116 -7.63 22.80 6.15
C ILE A 116 -6.57 21.71 5.97
N LEU A 117 -6.98 20.53 5.56
CA LEU A 117 -6.07 19.44 5.19
C LEU A 117 -6.06 19.31 3.68
N VAL A 118 -4.87 19.36 3.06
CA VAL A 118 -4.71 19.27 1.61
C VAL A 118 -4.14 17.91 1.23
N ASP A 119 -4.95 17.08 0.56
CA ASP A 119 -4.50 15.81 -0.03
C ASP A 119 -3.68 16.09 -1.29
N VAL A 120 -2.42 15.68 -1.25
CA VAL A 120 -1.45 15.86 -2.34
C VAL A 120 -0.95 14.52 -2.88
N ARG A 121 -1.76 13.46 -2.79
CA ARG A 121 -1.43 12.11 -3.25
C ARG A 121 -1.98 11.82 -4.64
N ARG A 122 -3.25 12.16 -4.89
CA ARG A 122 -4.01 11.63 -6.05
C ARG A 122 -3.48 12.08 -7.40
N HIS A 123 -3.21 13.36 -7.55
CA HIS A 123 -2.86 14.00 -8.83
C HIS A 123 -1.36 14.30 -8.99
N TRP A 124 -0.56 13.98 -7.97
CA TRP A 124 0.85 14.34 -7.90
C TRP A 124 1.76 13.13 -8.12
N THR A 125 1.46 12.30 -9.11
CA THR A 125 2.26 11.11 -9.43
C THR A 125 2.97 11.26 -10.78
N GLY A 126 4.16 10.69 -10.88
CA GLY A 126 4.97 10.67 -12.10
C GLY A 126 6.46 10.54 -11.79
N VAL A 127 7.17 9.90 -12.71
CA VAL A 127 8.63 9.75 -12.70
C VAL A 127 9.13 10.00 -14.10
N GLU A 128 10.10 10.91 -14.23
CA GLU A 128 10.80 11.20 -15.48
C GLU A 128 12.29 10.95 -15.28
N ALA A 129 12.85 10.00 -16.02
CA ALA A 129 14.28 9.76 -16.06
C ALA A 129 14.97 10.89 -16.87
N LEU A 130 15.99 11.52 -16.29
CA LEU A 130 16.72 12.61 -16.93
C LEU A 130 18.06 12.11 -17.47
N GLY A 131 18.26 12.30 -18.76
CA GLY A 131 19.42 11.77 -19.49
C GLY A 131 19.28 10.28 -19.85
N GLN A 132 20.21 9.78 -20.64
CA GLN A 132 20.15 8.39 -21.15
C GLN A 132 20.39 7.32 -20.09
N ASP A 133 21.14 7.64 -19.06
CA ASP A 133 21.51 6.73 -17.97
C ASP A 133 20.66 6.92 -16.72
N ALA A 134 19.66 7.81 -16.74
CA ALA A 134 18.84 8.19 -15.61
C ALA A 134 19.65 8.54 -14.34
N ALA A 135 20.84 9.16 -14.49
CA ALA A 135 21.67 9.61 -13.38
C ALA A 135 20.92 10.60 -12.48
N ARG A 136 19.91 11.27 -13.03
CA ARG A 136 18.91 12.06 -12.31
C ARG A 136 17.51 11.62 -12.66
N ALA A 137 16.58 11.85 -11.73
CA ALA A 137 15.17 11.61 -11.95
C ALA A 137 14.33 12.73 -11.35
N ARG A 138 13.37 13.23 -12.15
CA ARG A 138 12.35 14.18 -11.71
C ARG A 138 11.13 13.40 -11.26
N ILE A 139 10.66 13.65 -10.03
CA ILE A 139 9.61 12.86 -9.41
C ILE A 139 8.59 13.78 -8.78
N ARG A 140 7.31 13.49 -9.05
CA ARG A 140 6.20 14.17 -8.40
C ARG A 140 5.96 13.63 -6.99
N PRO A 141 5.61 14.50 -6.01
CA PRO A 141 5.64 14.19 -4.58
C PRO A 141 4.67 13.08 -4.13
N GLY A 142 3.57 12.85 -4.85
CA GLY A 142 2.59 11.79 -4.57
C GLY A 142 3.00 10.39 -5.04
N THR A 143 4.12 10.26 -5.76
CA THR A 143 4.67 8.98 -6.21
C THR A 143 5.23 8.19 -5.03
N THR A 144 4.89 6.89 -4.90
CA THR A 144 5.52 6.07 -3.86
C THR A 144 6.96 5.72 -4.21
N VAL A 145 7.80 5.49 -3.18
CA VAL A 145 9.21 5.14 -3.38
C VAL A 145 9.37 3.84 -4.20
N VAL A 146 8.53 2.83 -3.93
CA VAL A 146 8.54 1.57 -4.70
C VAL A 146 8.26 1.83 -6.18
N ARG A 147 7.31 2.71 -6.52
CA ARG A 147 7.00 3.04 -7.92
C ARG A 147 8.12 3.81 -8.58
N ALA A 148 8.71 4.77 -7.87
CA ALA A 148 9.88 5.49 -8.38
C ALA A 148 11.03 4.52 -8.70
N ASN A 149 11.33 3.61 -7.78
CA ASN A 149 12.37 2.60 -7.98
C ASN A 149 12.02 1.60 -9.11
N ALA A 150 10.74 1.23 -9.26
CA ALA A 150 10.32 0.37 -10.38
C ALA A 150 10.53 1.04 -11.75
N ALA A 151 10.25 2.35 -11.85
CA ALA A 151 10.49 3.13 -13.06
C ALA A 151 12.00 3.33 -13.36
N LEU A 152 12.85 3.36 -12.33
CA LEU A 152 14.31 3.52 -12.47
C LEU A 152 15.06 2.20 -12.68
N ALA A 153 14.48 1.07 -12.28
CA ALA A 153 15.12 -0.26 -12.35
C ALA A 153 15.57 -0.68 -13.76
N PRO A 154 14.86 -0.34 -14.88
CA PRO A 154 15.33 -0.62 -16.23
C PRO A 154 16.65 0.08 -16.57
N TYR A 155 16.93 1.23 -15.97
CA TYR A 155 18.17 1.97 -16.12
C TYR A 155 19.29 1.50 -15.18
N GLY A 156 19.02 0.47 -14.34
CA GLY A 156 19.98 0.05 -13.32
C GLY A 156 20.15 1.05 -12.18
N ARG A 157 19.11 1.84 -11.87
CA ARG A 157 19.13 2.92 -10.89
C ARG A 157 18.06 2.76 -9.81
N LEU A 158 18.24 3.45 -8.70
CA LEU A 158 17.28 3.56 -7.59
C LEU A 158 17.46 4.89 -6.83
N LEU A 159 16.50 5.20 -5.97
CA LEU A 159 16.60 6.33 -5.03
C LEU A 159 17.49 5.98 -3.84
N GLY A 160 18.12 7.01 -3.22
CA GLY A 160 18.91 6.84 -2.01
C GLY A 160 18.08 6.44 -0.78
N PRO A 161 17.01 7.18 -0.42
CA PRO A 161 16.16 6.84 0.73
C PRO A 161 15.38 5.53 0.50
N ASP A 162 15.40 4.63 1.49
CA ASP A 162 14.72 3.32 1.45
C ASP A 162 13.93 3.00 2.73
N PRO A 163 12.98 3.85 3.14
CA PRO A 163 12.21 3.61 4.35
C PRO A 163 11.43 2.29 4.29
N ALA A 164 11.21 1.66 5.45
CA ALA A 164 10.46 0.40 5.54
C ALA A 164 9.04 0.51 4.96
N SER A 165 8.48 1.71 4.96
CA SER A 165 7.17 2.05 4.37
C SER A 165 7.20 2.33 2.87
N ALA A 166 8.28 2.05 2.15
CA ALA A 166 8.47 2.39 0.72
C ALA A 166 7.30 1.98 -0.20
N ILE A 167 6.57 0.92 0.15
CA ILE A 167 5.37 0.47 -0.57
C ILE A 167 4.25 1.53 -0.55
N ALA A 168 4.18 2.36 0.49
CA ALA A 168 3.08 3.30 0.71
C ALA A 168 3.52 4.76 0.83
N CYS A 169 4.68 5.04 1.44
CA CYS A 169 5.14 6.41 1.61
C CYS A 169 5.46 7.05 0.25
N THR A 170 5.17 8.34 0.15
CA THR A 170 5.40 9.09 -1.08
C THR A 170 6.71 9.86 -1.01
N VAL A 171 7.30 10.12 -2.18
CA VAL A 171 8.56 10.83 -2.31
C VAL A 171 8.53 12.21 -1.64
N GLY A 172 7.44 12.97 -1.79
CA GLY A 172 7.30 14.27 -1.10
C GLY A 172 7.32 14.15 0.42
N GLY A 173 6.65 13.11 0.99
CA GLY A 173 6.68 12.84 2.43
C GLY A 173 8.07 12.40 2.91
N VAL A 174 8.78 11.59 2.11
CA VAL A 174 10.15 11.13 2.40
C VAL A 174 11.11 12.32 2.44
N VAL A 175 11.02 13.25 1.49
CA VAL A 175 11.83 14.47 1.47
C VAL A 175 11.44 15.40 2.64
N ALA A 176 10.15 15.61 2.86
CA ALA A 176 9.66 16.48 3.93
C ALA A 176 10.10 16.01 5.34
N ASN A 177 10.27 14.70 5.54
CA ASN A 177 10.76 14.15 6.81
C ASN A 177 12.28 13.86 6.81
N ASN A 178 12.93 13.93 5.65
CA ASN A 178 14.28 13.40 5.43
C ASN A 178 14.41 11.93 5.89
N ALA A 179 13.34 11.15 5.66
CA ALA A 179 13.31 9.74 6.06
C ALA A 179 14.36 8.96 5.27
N SER A 180 15.26 8.27 5.97
CA SER A 180 16.42 7.63 5.34
C SER A 180 16.23 6.13 5.13
N GLY A 181 15.67 5.41 6.10
CA GLY A 181 15.51 3.97 6.03
C GLY A 181 16.77 3.17 6.37
N MET A 182 16.86 1.97 5.80
CA MET A 182 17.78 0.91 6.23
C MET A 182 19.21 1.08 5.69
N THR A 183 19.37 1.59 4.46
CA THR A 183 20.67 1.64 3.77
C THR A 183 21.19 3.05 3.52
N ALA A 184 20.36 4.07 3.65
CA ALA A 184 20.72 5.43 3.27
C ALA A 184 21.68 6.13 4.26
N GLY A 185 21.54 5.87 5.54
CA GLY A 185 22.37 6.51 6.57
C GLY A 185 22.35 8.03 6.49
N THR A 186 23.52 8.66 6.69
CA THR A 186 23.72 10.11 6.55
C THR A 186 24.19 10.54 5.15
N THR A 187 24.57 9.59 4.28
CA THR A 187 25.23 9.85 3.01
C THR A 187 24.33 9.69 1.78
N ARG A 188 23.20 8.97 1.92
CA ARG A 188 22.27 8.65 0.82
C ARG A 188 20.83 9.05 1.10
N ASN A 189 20.59 9.78 2.17
CA ASN A 189 19.27 10.32 2.52
C ASN A 189 18.85 11.43 1.55
N SER A 190 17.61 11.92 1.69
CA SER A 190 17.10 12.98 0.80
C SER A 190 17.95 14.23 0.81
N TYR A 191 18.48 14.64 1.96
CA TYR A 191 19.32 15.84 2.05
C TYR A 191 20.58 15.78 1.17
N ARG A 192 21.12 14.57 0.97
CA ARG A 192 22.35 14.36 0.16
C ARG A 192 22.05 14.02 -1.31
N THR A 193 20.84 13.57 -1.61
CA THR A 193 20.49 13.07 -2.96
C THR A 193 19.50 13.96 -3.71
N VAL A 194 18.86 14.93 -3.04
CA VAL A 194 18.03 15.94 -3.73
C VAL A 194 18.91 16.97 -4.41
N ALA A 195 18.93 16.92 -5.75
CA ALA A 195 19.65 17.87 -6.58
C ALA A 195 18.93 19.23 -6.64
N SER A 196 17.61 19.20 -6.86
CA SER A 196 16.75 20.39 -6.82
C SER A 196 15.32 20.02 -6.45
N LEU A 197 14.51 21.01 -6.12
CA LEU A 197 13.08 20.85 -5.88
C LEU A 197 12.32 22.11 -6.30
N THR A 198 11.03 21.95 -6.59
CA THR A 198 10.10 23.06 -6.78
C THR A 198 9.22 23.16 -5.54
N LEU A 199 9.19 24.34 -4.94
CA LEU A 199 8.55 24.65 -3.67
C LEU A 199 7.50 25.73 -3.87
N VAL A 200 6.32 25.57 -3.26
CA VAL A 200 5.32 26.63 -3.11
C VAL A 200 5.41 27.18 -1.70
N LEU A 201 5.83 28.42 -1.56
CA LEU A 201 5.96 29.11 -0.27
C LEU A 201 4.58 29.48 0.33
N PRO A 202 4.51 29.78 1.63
CA PRO A 202 3.27 30.24 2.26
C PRO A 202 2.69 31.53 1.63
N SER A 203 3.54 32.35 1.01
CA SER A 203 3.13 33.53 0.22
C SER A 203 2.38 33.18 -1.06
N GLY A 204 2.51 31.93 -1.57
CA GLY A 204 2.08 31.50 -2.88
C GLY A 204 3.19 31.57 -3.94
N THR A 205 4.36 32.11 -3.62
CA THR A 205 5.49 32.17 -4.55
C THR A 205 6.02 30.77 -4.85
N VAL A 206 6.16 30.46 -6.14
CA VAL A 206 6.72 29.18 -6.62
C VAL A 206 8.22 29.34 -6.87
N VAL A 207 9.02 28.51 -6.25
CA VAL A 207 10.49 28.55 -6.32
C VAL A 207 10.99 27.22 -6.89
N ASP A 208 11.52 27.24 -8.12
CA ASP A 208 12.29 26.12 -8.67
C ASP A 208 13.77 26.35 -8.33
N THR A 209 14.30 25.55 -7.40
CA THR A 209 15.69 25.68 -6.91
C THR A 209 16.73 25.21 -7.92
N GLY A 210 16.33 24.60 -9.02
CA GLY A 210 17.20 24.14 -10.10
C GLY A 210 17.16 25.01 -11.35
N ALA A 211 16.33 26.07 -11.35
CA ALA A 211 16.19 26.95 -12.49
C ALA A 211 17.36 27.94 -12.61
N ASP A 212 17.69 28.30 -13.82
CA ASP A 212 18.65 29.36 -14.09
C ASP A 212 18.14 30.69 -13.52
N GLY A 213 18.98 31.40 -12.76
CA GLY A 213 18.64 32.67 -12.13
C GLY A 213 17.65 32.53 -10.99
N ALA A 214 17.61 31.40 -10.30
CA ALA A 214 16.68 31.14 -9.21
C ALA A 214 16.86 32.12 -8.03
N ASP A 215 18.09 32.48 -7.68
CA ASP A 215 18.37 33.43 -6.59
C ASP A 215 17.90 34.83 -6.92
N GLU A 216 18.10 35.30 -8.16
CA GLU A 216 17.63 36.62 -8.62
C GLU A 216 16.11 36.68 -8.63
N LYS A 217 15.44 35.60 -9.10
CA LYS A 217 13.97 35.50 -9.10
C LYS A 217 13.41 35.51 -7.69
N LEU A 218 14.02 34.73 -6.77
CA LEU A 218 13.61 34.69 -5.38
C LEU A 218 13.82 36.04 -4.69
N ALA A 219 14.97 36.70 -4.93
CA ALA A 219 15.25 38.03 -4.35
C ALA A 219 14.28 39.12 -4.83
N GLN A 220 13.77 39.00 -6.05
CA GLN A 220 12.73 39.91 -6.56
C GLN A 220 11.36 39.64 -5.96
N ALA A 221 10.98 38.37 -5.81
CA ALA A 221 9.67 37.97 -5.30
C ALA A 221 9.57 38.06 -3.76
N GLU A 222 10.63 37.68 -3.07
CA GLU A 222 10.69 37.52 -1.62
C GLU A 222 11.96 38.13 -1.01
N PRO A 223 12.20 39.46 -1.15
CA PRO A 223 13.42 40.11 -0.68
C PRO A 223 13.66 39.92 0.82
N ALA A 224 12.61 40.07 1.65
CA ALA A 224 12.69 39.91 3.10
C ALA A 224 13.09 38.48 3.52
N LEU A 225 12.62 37.47 2.80
CA LEU A 225 13.03 36.08 3.01
C LEU A 225 14.53 35.90 2.74
N CYS A 226 15.01 36.42 1.62
CA CYS A 226 16.42 36.33 1.25
C CYS A 226 17.33 37.05 2.28
N GLU A 227 16.97 38.27 2.68
CA GLU A 227 17.70 39.03 3.71
C GLU A 227 17.69 38.27 5.04
N GLY A 228 16.55 37.72 5.46
CA GLY A 228 16.40 36.98 6.70
C GLY A 228 17.25 35.71 6.73
N LEU A 229 17.26 34.92 5.63
CA LEU A 229 18.10 33.71 5.53
C LEU A 229 19.59 34.06 5.59
N MET A 230 20.04 35.09 4.89
CA MET A 230 21.45 35.49 4.91
C MET A 230 21.86 36.05 6.27
N ALA A 231 20.99 36.78 6.97
CA ALA A 231 21.25 37.24 8.33
C ALA A 231 21.40 36.08 9.32
N LEU A 232 20.53 35.06 9.24
CA LEU A 232 20.63 33.82 10.01
C LEU A 232 21.93 33.07 9.72
N LYS A 233 22.32 32.94 8.45
CA LYS A 233 23.61 32.36 8.04
C LYS A 233 24.79 33.08 8.69
N ALA A 234 24.86 34.39 8.58
CA ALA A 234 25.94 35.18 9.16
C ALA A 234 26.02 35.03 10.68
N GLU A 235 24.89 34.98 11.38
CA GLU A 235 24.83 34.75 12.83
C GLU A 235 25.36 33.36 13.22
N ILE A 236 24.95 32.31 12.48
CA ILE A 236 25.41 30.93 12.73
C ILE A 236 26.92 30.82 12.51
N GLU A 237 27.42 31.31 11.40
CA GLU A 237 28.85 31.29 11.04
C GLU A 237 29.73 32.10 11.98
N SER A 238 29.16 33.14 12.63
CA SER A 238 29.89 33.94 13.60
C SER A 238 30.13 33.24 14.94
N ASP A 239 29.50 32.07 15.20
CA ASP A 239 29.63 31.30 16.41
C ASP A 239 30.31 29.94 16.16
N PRO A 240 31.64 29.84 16.37
CA PRO A 240 32.35 28.56 16.15
C PRO A 240 31.83 27.38 16.99
N GLY A 241 31.32 27.68 18.20
CA GLY A 241 30.75 26.67 19.09
C GLY A 241 29.47 26.07 18.53
N LEU A 242 28.60 26.94 18.02
CA LEU A 242 27.37 26.53 17.34
C LEU A 242 27.66 25.76 16.05
N VAL A 243 28.61 26.22 15.23
CA VAL A 243 29.05 25.54 14.02
C VAL A 243 29.53 24.12 14.34
N SER A 244 30.42 23.99 15.35
CA SER A 244 30.91 22.68 15.78
C SER A 244 29.78 21.77 16.27
N ARG A 245 28.83 22.30 17.05
CA ARG A 245 27.65 21.56 17.50
C ARG A 245 26.78 21.08 16.37
N ILE A 246 26.49 21.95 15.39
CA ILE A 246 25.68 21.60 14.23
C ILE A 246 26.37 20.46 13.46
N ARG A 247 27.67 20.58 13.14
CA ARG A 247 28.40 19.53 12.42
C ARG A 247 28.36 18.18 13.16
N ALA A 248 28.65 18.17 14.46
CA ALA A 248 28.64 16.95 15.28
C ALA A 248 27.27 16.26 15.30
N LYS A 249 26.16 17.03 15.40
CA LYS A 249 24.81 16.48 15.40
C LYS A 249 24.41 15.79 14.10
N TYR A 250 24.96 16.20 12.96
CA TYR A 250 24.67 15.60 11.67
C TYR A 250 25.69 14.54 11.22
N GLU A 251 26.67 14.19 12.06
CA GLU A 251 27.45 12.96 11.91
C GLU A 251 26.57 11.73 12.21
N LEU A 252 25.55 11.88 13.06
CA LEU A 252 24.51 10.89 13.31
C LEU A 252 23.32 11.11 12.37
N LYS A 253 22.49 10.07 12.20
CA LYS A 253 21.14 10.26 11.69
C LYS A 253 20.41 11.23 12.61
N ASN A 254 19.97 12.38 12.09
CA ASN A 254 19.25 13.38 12.84
C ASN A 254 18.22 14.07 11.97
N THR A 255 16.95 13.96 12.36
CA THR A 255 15.82 14.64 11.73
C THR A 255 15.03 15.46 12.77
N ASN A 256 15.65 15.78 13.90
CA ASN A 256 15.04 16.58 14.95
C ASN A 256 15.26 18.08 14.72
N GLY A 257 14.21 18.80 14.44
CA GLY A 257 14.25 20.22 14.12
C GLY A 257 14.63 20.53 12.67
N TYR A 258 14.76 21.81 12.33
CA TYR A 258 15.21 22.23 11.00
C TYR A 258 16.68 21.92 10.79
N ARG A 259 17.05 21.62 9.53
CA ARG A 259 18.41 21.35 9.10
C ARG A 259 19.29 22.60 9.21
N LEU A 260 19.87 22.85 10.38
CA LEU A 260 20.75 24.01 10.59
C LEU A 260 22.05 23.94 9.77
N ASP A 261 22.50 22.73 9.40
CA ASP A 261 23.64 22.55 8.49
C ASP A 261 23.36 23.06 7.06
N ALA A 262 22.09 23.29 6.68
CA ALA A 262 21.76 23.96 5.42
C ALA A 262 22.37 25.36 5.30
N PHE A 263 22.58 26.06 6.41
CA PHE A 263 23.29 27.34 6.44
C PHE A 263 24.81 27.22 6.30
N LEU A 264 25.36 26.06 6.62
CA LEU A 264 26.78 25.75 6.50
C LEU A 264 27.15 25.10 5.17
N ASP A 265 26.17 24.52 4.48
CA ASP A 265 26.34 23.81 3.21
C ASP A 265 25.87 24.65 2.02
N GLY A 266 24.99 25.64 2.24
CA GLY A 266 24.44 26.54 1.22
C GLY A 266 25.04 27.95 1.30
N ASP A 267 25.38 28.52 0.14
CA ASP A 267 25.97 29.86 0.03
C ASP A 267 24.97 30.93 -0.42
N THR A 268 23.84 30.53 -0.97
CA THR A 268 22.80 31.42 -1.49
C THR A 268 21.45 31.19 -0.82
N PRO A 269 20.52 32.15 -0.81
CA PRO A 269 19.18 31.97 -0.25
C PRO A 269 18.45 30.74 -0.80
N VAL A 270 18.53 30.49 -2.12
CA VAL A 270 17.89 29.32 -2.76
C VAL A 270 18.51 28.01 -2.29
N SER A 271 19.86 27.94 -2.18
CA SER A 271 20.54 26.72 -1.72
C SER A 271 20.24 26.42 -0.26
N ILE A 272 20.17 27.44 0.59
CA ILE A 272 19.78 27.33 2.00
C ILE A 272 18.31 26.88 2.11
N LEU A 273 17.40 27.51 1.37
CA LEU A 273 15.97 27.17 1.36
C LEU A 273 15.74 25.73 0.91
N ARG A 274 16.43 25.26 -0.16
CA ARG A 274 16.41 23.86 -0.58
C ARG A 274 16.79 22.93 0.57
N GLY A 275 17.92 23.21 1.24
CA GLY A 275 18.40 22.40 2.36
C GLY A 275 17.43 22.38 3.54
N LEU A 276 16.87 23.54 3.91
CA LEU A 276 15.88 23.68 4.98
C LEU A 276 14.55 22.98 4.69
N THR A 277 14.16 22.89 3.41
CA THR A 277 12.92 22.23 3.00
C THR A 277 12.97 20.72 3.26
N VAL A 278 14.15 20.11 3.11
CA VAL A 278 14.36 18.70 3.45
C VAL A 278 14.32 18.51 4.96
N GLY A 279 13.35 17.76 5.45
CA GLY A 279 13.13 17.56 6.89
C GLY A 279 12.29 18.66 7.55
N SER A 280 11.67 19.56 6.78
CA SER A 280 10.81 20.63 7.31
C SER A 280 9.39 20.19 7.67
N GLU A 281 9.02 18.96 7.40
CA GLU A 281 7.70 18.36 7.74
C GLU A 281 6.51 19.16 7.17
N GLY A 282 6.70 19.84 6.03
CA GLY A 282 5.67 20.66 5.40
C GLY A 282 5.37 21.98 6.14
N THR A 283 6.25 22.40 7.05
CA THR A 283 6.07 23.65 7.83
C THR A 283 6.64 24.89 7.15
N LEU A 284 7.46 24.72 6.09
CA LEU A 284 8.11 25.81 5.36
C LEU A 284 7.56 26.01 3.94
N GLY A 285 6.86 25.04 3.39
CA GLY A 285 6.28 25.11 2.05
C GLY A 285 5.77 23.76 1.56
N PHE A 286 5.16 23.75 0.38
CA PHE A 286 4.71 22.57 -0.33
C PHE A 286 5.71 22.18 -1.41
N ILE A 287 6.20 20.94 -1.37
CA ILE A 287 7.09 20.38 -2.39
C ILE A 287 6.23 19.88 -3.54
N SER A 288 6.29 20.53 -4.69
CA SER A 288 5.51 20.15 -5.88
C SER A 288 6.27 19.24 -6.85
N GLU A 289 7.60 19.24 -6.78
CA GLU A 289 8.47 18.41 -7.61
C GLU A 289 9.83 18.24 -6.96
N VAL A 290 10.48 17.10 -7.19
CA VAL A 290 11.82 16.81 -6.67
C VAL A 290 12.66 16.20 -7.78
N VAL A 291 13.89 16.68 -7.94
CA VAL A 291 14.91 16.06 -8.78
C VAL A 291 15.95 15.39 -7.88
N PHE A 292 16.07 14.06 -8.01
CA PHE A 292 17.08 13.28 -7.30
C PHE A 292 18.30 12.97 -8.16
N ASP A 293 19.47 13.00 -7.58
CA ASP A 293 20.60 12.21 -8.03
C ASP A 293 20.33 10.75 -7.68
N THR A 294 20.28 9.87 -8.67
CA THR A 294 19.97 8.44 -8.50
C THR A 294 21.22 7.63 -8.20
N LEU A 295 21.06 6.48 -7.56
CA LEU A 295 22.16 5.60 -7.20
C LEU A 295 22.18 4.34 -8.08
N PRO A 296 23.37 3.71 -8.30
CA PRO A 296 23.44 2.43 -9.00
C PRO A 296 22.71 1.32 -8.24
N LEU A 297 21.94 0.53 -8.96
CA LEU A 297 21.27 -0.66 -8.45
C LEU A 297 22.23 -1.87 -8.50
N HIS A 298 22.88 -2.17 -7.39
CA HIS A 298 23.69 -3.37 -7.26
C HIS A 298 22.79 -4.58 -7.01
N ARG A 299 22.78 -5.51 -7.97
CA ARG A 299 21.88 -6.69 -7.94
C ARG A 299 22.51 -7.91 -7.27
N ARG A 300 23.83 -7.90 -7.02
CA ARG A 300 24.52 -8.99 -6.33
C ARG A 300 24.41 -8.76 -4.83
N THR A 301 23.61 -9.59 -4.17
CA THR A 301 23.37 -9.48 -2.73
C THR A 301 23.78 -10.76 -2.03
N SER A 302 24.32 -10.62 -0.81
CA SER A 302 24.54 -11.70 0.14
C SER A 302 23.96 -11.26 1.46
N THR A 303 23.02 -12.04 2.01
CA THR A 303 22.29 -11.66 3.23
C THR A 303 22.36 -12.80 4.25
N GLY A 304 22.67 -12.47 5.50
CA GLY A 304 22.68 -13.40 6.63
C GLY A 304 21.70 -12.96 7.72
N LEU A 305 20.97 -13.91 8.30
CA LEU A 305 20.20 -13.71 9.51
C LEU A 305 20.88 -14.48 10.64
N LEU A 306 21.47 -13.73 11.60
CA LEU A 306 22.35 -14.26 12.63
C LEU A 306 21.70 -14.08 14.00
N PHE A 307 21.62 -15.16 14.80
CA PHE A 307 20.99 -15.15 16.11
C PHE A 307 22.02 -15.06 17.22
N PHE A 308 21.75 -14.20 18.20
CA PHE A 308 22.61 -13.89 19.34
C PHE A 308 21.93 -14.20 20.67
N PRO A 309 22.70 -14.49 21.74
CA PRO A 309 22.13 -14.79 23.05
C PRO A 309 21.47 -13.57 23.73
N SER A 310 21.82 -12.34 23.29
CA SER A 310 21.23 -11.11 23.85
C SER A 310 21.27 -9.95 22.87
N LEU A 311 20.44 -8.94 23.14
CA LEU A 311 20.41 -7.69 22.38
C LEU A 311 21.78 -6.96 22.46
N SER A 312 22.42 -6.96 23.61
CA SER A 312 23.75 -6.35 23.81
C SER A 312 24.83 -7.09 22.99
N ALA A 313 24.81 -8.44 22.96
CA ALA A 313 25.76 -9.22 22.16
C ALA A 313 25.60 -8.93 20.66
N ALA A 314 24.35 -8.84 20.18
CA ALA A 314 24.06 -8.46 18.80
C ALA A 314 24.56 -7.04 18.50
N ALA A 315 24.26 -6.08 19.36
CA ALA A 315 24.67 -4.69 19.19
C ALA A 315 26.22 -4.51 19.18
N THR A 316 26.94 -5.29 19.98
CA THR A 316 28.41 -5.29 20.01
C THR A 316 29.02 -5.81 18.68
N ALA A 317 28.32 -6.65 17.93
CA ALA A 317 28.80 -7.15 16.64
C ALA A 317 28.66 -6.14 15.50
N VAL A 318 27.81 -5.13 15.64
CA VAL A 318 27.46 -4.17 14.57
C VAL A 318 28.68 -3.44 13.98
N PRO A 319 29.57 -2.83 14.77
CA PRO A 319 30.74 -2.14 14.21
C PRO A 319 31.62 -3.05 13.35
N LYS A 320 31.79 -4.33 13.71
CA LYS A 320 32.59 -5.30 12.96
C LYS A 320 32.01 -5.55 11.56
N PHE A 321 30.68 -5.66 11.44
CA PHE A 321 30.03 -5.81 10.12
C PHE A 321 30.08 -4.52 9.30
N ASN A 322 30.00 -3.35 9.94
CA ASN A 322 30.20 -2.07 9.25
C ASN A 322 31.62 -1.98 8.66
N GLU A 323 32.64 -2.36 9.44
CA GLU A 323 34.04 -2.38 8.99
C GLU A 323 34.26 -3.40 7.85
N ALA A 324 33.51 -4.51 7.85
CA ALA A 324 33.49 -5.49 6.77
C ALA A 324 32.77 -4.98 5.49
N GLY A 325 32.16 -3.79 5.53
CA GLY A 325 31.49 -3.16 4.38
C GLY A 325 30.03 -3.56 4.20
N ALA A 326 29.35 -3.97 5.26
CA ALA A 326 27.91 -4.24 5.21
C ALA A 326 27.14 -2.97 4.78
N MET A 327 26.23 -3.15 3.84
CA MET A 327 25.32 -2.09 3.38
C MET A 327 24.21 -1.82 4.41
N SER A 328 23.76 -2.86 5.08
CA SER A 328 22.73 -2.80 6.11
C SER A 328 23.03 -3.79 7.22
N VAL A 329 22.83 -3.36 8.47
CA VAL A 329 22.84 -4.20 9.67
C VAL A 329 21.60 -3.85 10.47
N GLU A 330 20.63 -4.76 10.47
CA GLU A 330 19.32 -4.57 11.06
C GLU A 330 19.18 -5.39 12.34
N LEU A 331 18.91 -4.73 13.46
CA LEU A 331 18.74 -5.34 14.76
C LEU A 331 17.28 -5.69 15.03
N MET A 332 17.04 -6.86 15.62
CA MET A 332 15.71 -7.32 16.09
C MET A 332 15.88 -8.01 17.44
N ASP A 333 15.07 -7.61 18.43
CA ASP A 333 15.00 -8.29 19.73
C ASP A 333 14.08 -9.51 19.71
N GLY A 334 14.05 -10.29 20.79
CA GLY A 334 13.22 -11.48 20.90
C GLY A 334 11.72 -11.18 20.85
N ASN A 335 11.28 -10.01 21.32
CA ASN A 335 9.87 -9.61 21.19
C ASN A 335 9.49 -9.42 19.72
N THR A 336 10.35 -8.76 18.94
CA THR A 336 10.20 -8.59 17.50
C THR A 336 10.16 -9.93 16.76
N LEU A 337 11.11 -10.83 17.06
CA LEU A 337 11.20 -12.14 16.41
C LEU A 337 9.93 -12.97 16.67
N ARG A 338 9.47 -13.01 17.93
CA ARG A 338 8.24 -13.74 18.28
C ARG A 338 6.98 -13.14 17.64
N ALA A 339 6.85 -11.81 17.60
CA ALA A 339 5.72 -11.14 16.95
C ALA A 339 5.69 -11.40 15.43
N SER A 340 6.87 -11.58 14.82
CA SER A 340 7.00 -11.82 13.37
C SER A 340 6.35 -13.12 12.90
N VAL A 341 6.03 -14.08 13.78
CA VAL A 341 5.30 -15.32 13.44
C VAL A 341 3.92 -15.02 12.80
N SER A 342 3.35 -13.86 13.07
CA SER A 342 2.11 -13.41 12.41
C SER A 342 2.30 -13.10 10.91
N VAL A 343 3.54 -12.97 10.44
CA VAL A 343 3.88 -12.66 9.05
C VAL A 343 3.90 -13.95 8.23
N ALA A 344 3.18 -13.98 7.12
CA ALA A 344 3.10 -15.15 6.27
C ALA A 344 4.49 -15.61 5.79
N GLY A 345 4.81 -16.88 6.06
CA GLY A 345 6.08 -17.51 5.72
C GLY A 345 7.13 -17.51 6.84
N VAL A 346 6.90 -16.80 7.95
CA VAL A 346 7.80 -16.86 9.12
C VAL A 346 7.57 -18.17 9.87
N PRO A 347 8.65 -18.91 10.25
CA PRO A 347 8.52 -20.15 10.97
C PRO A 347 7.82 -20.01 12.31
N GLY A 348 6.86 -20.92 12.60
CA GLY A 348 6.07 -20.86 13.82
C GLY A 348 6.88 -21.10 15.11
N ASP A 349 8.02 -21.77 15.02
CA ASP A 349 8.92 -22.04 16.12
C ASP A 349 9.60 -20.78 16.68
N TRP A 350 9.65 -19.69 15.92
CA TRP A 350 10.12 -18.38 16.43
C TRP A 350 9.27 -17.86 17.61
N ALA A 351 8.03 -18.29 17.73
CA ALA A 351 7.18 -17.97 18.89
C ALA A 351 7.78 -18.46 20.22
N GLN A 352 8.64 -19.48 20.19
CA GLN A 352 9.24 -20.11 21.36
C GLN A 352 10.66 -19.62 21.68
N LEU A 353 11.20 -18.66 20.88
CA LEU A 353 12.50 -18.07 21.15
C LEU A 353 12.53 -17.40 22.54
N PRO A 354 13.64 -17.55 23.31
CA PRO A 354 13.84 -16.80 24.54
C PRO A 354 13.68 -15.30 24.33
N LYS A 355 13.22 -14.58 25.35
CA LYS A 355 13.05 -13.11 25.27
C LYS A 355 14.37 -12.39 25.02
N GLU A 356 15.44 -12.92 25.54
CA GLU A 356 16.79 -12.39 25.47
C GLU A 356 17.40 -12.53 24.07
N THR A 357 16.92 -13.50 23.28
CA THR A 357 17.44 -13.76 21.94
C THR A 357 17.28 -12.50 21.07
N ALA A 358 18.32 -12.17 20.33
CA ALA A 358 18.30 -11.12 19.33
C ALA A 358 18.79 -11.62 17.98
N ALA A 359 18.51 -10.90 16.91
CA ALA A 359 19.05 -11.22 15.60
C ALA A 359 19.58 -9.98 14.89
N LEU A 360 20.62 -10.18 14.08
CA LEU A 360 21.06 -9.24 13.07
C LEU A 360 20.75 -9.77 11.68
N LEU A 361 20.07 -8.97 10.89
CA LEU A 361 19.99 -9.15 9.45
C LEU A 361 21.08 -8.29 8.82
N VAL A 362 22.09 -8.96 8.25
CA VAL A 362 23.27 -8.30 7.65
C VAL A 362 23.24 -8.50 6.15
N GLU A 363 23.34 -7.41 5.39
CA GLU A 363 23.33 -7.48 3.94
C GLU A 363 24.52 -6.77 3.31
N PHE A 364 25.13 -7.44 2.34
CA PHE A 364 26.15 -6.89 1.45
C PHE A 364 25.60 -6.77 0.04
N ARG A 365 25.91 -5.66 -0.62
CA ARG A 365 25.57 -5.41 -2.02
C ARG A 365 26.82 -5.08 -2.80
N ALA A 366 27.09 -5.86 -3.83
CA ALA A 366 28.33 -5.78 -4.60
C ALA A 366 28.06 -5.39 -6.06
N PRO A 367 28.96 -4.61 -6.69
CA PRO A 367 28.89 -4.29 -8.11
C PRO A 367 29.15 -5.53 -8.99
N ASP A 368 30.06 -6.42 -8.57
CA ASP A 368 30.51 -7.60 -9.29
C ASP A 368 30.74 -8.80 -8.36
N GLU A 369 31.12 -9.93 -8.93
CA GLU A 369 31.31 -11.17 -8.19
C GLU A 369 32.58 -11.19 -7.33
N GLU A 370 33.63 -10.53 -7.77
CA GLU A 370 34.88 -10.45 -7.01
C GLU A 370 34.69 -9.67 -5.70
N ALA A 371 34.01 -8.52 -5.79
CA ALA A 371 33.63 -7.73 -4.62
C ALA A 371 32.68 -8.51 -3.70
N GLN A 372 31.72 -9.25 -4.25
CA GLN A 372 30.79 -10.08 -3.47
C GLN A 372 31.54 -11.15 -2.67
N LEU A 373 32.44 -11.89 -3.32
CA LEU A 373 33.26 -12.92 -2.64
C LEU A 373 34.21 -12.33 -1.60
N ALA A 374 34.74 -11.13 -1.83
CA ALA A 374 35.58 -10.43 -0.85
C ALA A 374 34.78 -10.05 0.41
N MET A 375 33.59 -9.49 0.23
CA MET A 375 32.67 -9.13 1.32
C MET A 375 32.19 -10.34 2.11
N GLU A 376 31.86 -11.46 1.44
CA GLU A 376 31.47 -12.72 2.12
C GLU A 376 32.60 -13.27 2.97
N ARG A 377 33.83 -13.28 2.47
CA ARG A 377 35.00 -13.72 3.27
C ARG A 377 35.26 -12.83 4.49
N ALA A 378 35.07 -11.51 4.34
CA ALA A 378 35.18 -10.59 5.47
C ALA A 378 34.09 -10.86 6.51
N ALA A 379 32.86 -11.11 6.07
CA ALA A 379 31.73 -11.45 6.95
C ALA A 379 31.95 -12.79 7.67
N GLU A 380 32.46 -13.82 6.99
CA GLU A 380 32.82 -15.12 7.61
C GLU A 380 33.93 -14.94 8.67
N GLY A 381 34.91 -14.07 8.42
CA GLY A 381 35.92 -13.70 9.39
C GLY A 381 35.33 -13.06 10.64
N VAL A 382 34.36 -12.12 10.47
CA VAL A 382 33.64 -11.53 11.61
C VAL A 382 32.88 -12.61 12.38
N MET A 383 32.17 -13.52 11.70
CA MET A 383 31.34 -14.55 12.33
C MET A 383 32.17 -15.54 13.16
N ALA A 384 33.40 -15.84 12.77
CA ALA A 384 34.26 -16.77 13.47
C ALA A 384 34.57 -16.33 14.93
N ASP A 385 34.49 -15.03 15.21
CA ASP A 385 34.75 -14.43 16.51
C ASP A 385 33.46 -14.13 17.31
N LEU A 386 32.29 -14.53 16.83
CA LEU A 386 31.00 -14.22 17.46
C LEU A 386 30.41 -15.44 18.17
N GLU A 387 29.84 -15.20 19.35
CA GLU A 387 29.01 -16.18 20.05
C GLU A 387 27.59 -16.13 19.47
N LEU A 388 27.28 -17.08 18.59
CA LEU A 388 25.97 -17.22 17.98
C LEU A 388 25.17 -18.33 18.69
N VAL A 389 23.87 -18.11 18.80
CA VAL A 389 22.91 -19.13 19.26
C VAL A 389 22.89 -20.28 18.24
N ALA A 390 22.70 -21.52 18.69
CA ALA A 390 22.52 -22.65 17.80
C ALA A 390 21.44 -22.38 16.73
N PRO A 391 21.57 -22.91 15.50
CA PRO A 391 20.63 -22.65 14.44
C PRO A 391 19.19 -22.92 14.88
N VAL A 392 18.35 -21.92 14.70
CA VAL A 392 16.89 -22.05 14.86
C VAL A 392 16.36 -22.73 13.60
N ALA A 393 15.36 -23.62 13.73
CA ALA A 393 14.80 -24.33 12.58
C ALA A 393 14.63 -23.42 11.37
N SER A 394 15.01 -23.84 10.19
CA SER A 394 15.01 -23.08 8.93
C SER A 394 15.98 -21.89 8.81
N VAL A 395 16.74 -21.51 9.86
CA VAL A 395 17.77 -20.44 9.80
C VAL A 395 19.10 -20.98 10.30
N THR A 396 20.12 -20.90 9.46
CA THR A 396 21.40 -21.61 9.66
C THR A 396 22.54 -20.71 10.11
N ASN A 397 22.30 -19.42 10.46
CA ASN A 397 23.37 -18.45 10.76
C ASN A 397 24.44 -18.37 9.67
N VAL A 398 24.05 -18.40 8.40
CA VAL A 398 24.96 -18.31 7.25
C VAL A 398 24.48 -17.25 6.27
N PHE A 399 25.40 -16.73 5.47
CA PHE A 399 25.05 -15.87 4.36
C PHE A 399 24.50 -16.66 3.18
N THR A 400 23.46 -16.15 2.52
CA THR A 400 22.82 -16.74 1.35
C THR A 400 22.75 -15.75 0.20
N ARG A 401 22.73 -16.28 -1.02
CA ARG A 401 22.45 -15.55 -2.27
C ARG A 401 21.08 -15.89 -2.83
N ASP A 402 20.36 -16.84 -2.20
CA ASP A 402 19.04 -17.23 -2.64
C ASP A 402 18.02 -16.11 -2.43
N SER A 403 17.49 -15.60 -3.54
CA SER A 403 16.58 -14.46 -3.55
C SER A 403 15.27 -14.69 -2.78
N LYS A 404 14.77 -15.94 -2.72
CA LYS A 404 13.56 -16.28 -1.96
C LYS A 404 13.81 -16.18 -0.47
N THR A 405 14.92 -16.74 -0.01
CA THR A 405 15.36 -16.68 1.41
C THR A 405 15.65 -15.24 1.83
N ILE A 406 16.37 -14.47 0.99
CA ILE A 406 16.63 -13.04 1.23
C ILE A 406 15.31 -12.27 1.34
N GLY A 407 14.40 -12.51 0.40
CA GLY A 407 13.07 -11.88 0.41
C GLY A 407 12.29 -12.19 1.68
N PHE A 408 12.35 -13.41 2.17
CA PHE A 408 11.76 -13.82 3.44
C PHE A 408 12.38 -13.07 4.65
N TYR A 409 13.70 -12.98 4.75
CA TYR A 409 14.37 -12.25 5.83
C TYR A 409 13.96 -10.78 5.87
N TRP A 410 13.95 -10.13 4.72
CA TRP A 410 13.52 -8.74 4.61
C TRP A 410 12.03 -8.55 4.91
N LYS A 411 11.18 -9.50 4.51
CA LYS A 411 9.75 -9.45 4.83
C LYS A 411 9.53 -9.50 6.33
N ALA A 412 10.20 -10.41 7.04
CA ALA A 412 10.12 -10.51 8.49
C ALA A 412 10.59 -9.21 9.18
N ARG A 413 11.73 -8.63 8.74
CA ARG A 413 12.27 -7.39 9.32
C ARG A 413 11.39 -6.17 9.04
N LYS A 414 10.90 -6.00 7.82
CA LYS A 414 10.04 -4.85 7.44
C LYS A 414 8.67 -4.87 8.11
N ALA A 415 8.22 -6.03 8.54
CA ALA A 415 6.96 -6.17 9.25
C ALA A 415 7.01 -5.73 10.73
N PHE A 416 8.17 -5.38 11.28
CA PHE A 416 8.37 -5.05 12.69
C PHE A 416 7.26 -4.21 13.31
N VAL A 417 7.04 -2.98 12.81
CA VAL A 417 6.04 -2.06 13.38
C VAL A 417 4.64 -2.65 13.32
N SER A 418 4.30 -3.30 12.21
CA SER A 418 2.96 -3.87 12.00
C SER A 418 2.75 -5.19 12.75
N ALA A 419 3.75 -6.06 12.83
CA ALA A 419 3.65 -7.34 13.54
C ALA A 419 3.54 -7.12 15.05
N VAL A 420 4.44 -6.30 15.61
CA VAL A 420 4.38 -5.94 17.04
C VAL A 420 3.14 -5.13 17.35
N GLY A 421 2.81 -4.13 16.52
CA GLY A 421 1.63 -3.32 16.69
C GLY A 421 0.31 -4.11 16.55
N GLY A 422 0.28 -5.10 15.66
CA GLY A 422 -0.87 -6.00 15.48
C GLY A 422 -1.11 -6.95 16.66
N SER A 423 -0.06 -7.30 17.38
CA SER A 423 -0.13 -8.16 18.58
C SER A 423 -0.41 -7.39 19.89
N ARG A 424 -0.54 -6.06 19.83
CA ARG A 424 -0.84 -5.23 21.00
C ARG A 424 -2.17 -5.63 21.65
N PRO A 425 -2.34 -5.41 22.96
CA PRO A 425 -3.64 -5.59 23.61
C PRO A 425 -4.73 -4.74 22.93
N THR A 426 -5.89 -5.33 22.70
CA THR A 426 -7.06 -4.63 22.15
C THR A 426 -7.38 -3.36 22.95
N GLY A 427 -7.69 -2.26 22.25
CA GLY A 427 -8.01 -0.98 22.88
C GLY A 427 -6.79 -0.08 23.14
N THR A 428 -5.58 -0.58 22.95
CA THR A 428 -4.36 0.22 23.18
C THR A 428 -3.90 0.98 21.94
N THR A 429 -3.35 2.16 22.18
CA THR A 429 -2.67 2.99 21.19
C THR A 429 -1.20 2.59 21.10
N LEU A 430 -0.65 2.60 19.88
CA LEU A 430 0.75 2.31 19.60
C LEU A 430 1.55 3.60 19.45
N ILE A 431 2.66 3.71 20.16
CA ILE A 431 3.71 4.71 19.94
C ILE A 431 4.91 4.00 19.32
N THR A 432 5.46 4.60 18.28
CA THR A 432 6.71 4.16 17.66
C THR A 432 7.70 5.30 17.74
N GLU A 433 8.73 5.10 18.53
CA GLU A 433 9.83 6.05 18.68
C GLU A 433 11.08 5.59 17.95
N ASP A 434 11.88 6.54 17.53
CA ASP A 434 13.22 6.31 17.03
C ASP A 434 14.20 7.35 17.60
N PHE A 435 15.44 6.91 17.79
CA PHE A 435 16.53 7.75 18.20
C PHE A 435 17.85 7.23 17.63
N ALA A 436 18.89 8.05 17.67
CA ALA A 436 20.21 7.63 17.24
C ALA A 436 21.26 7.93 18.31
N VAL A 437 22.19 6.99 18.46
CA VAL A 437 23.38 7.14 19.27
C VAL A 437 24.62 6.83 18.43
N PRO A 438 25.85 7.22 18.84
CA PRO A 438 27.04 6.74 18.16
C PRO A 438 27.06 5.20 18.07
N PRO A 439 27.32 4.61 16.91
CA PRO A 439 27.28 3.13 16.74
C PRO A 439 28.15 2.36 17.74
N SER A 440 29.26 2.95 18.19
CA SER A 440 30.15 2.40 19.24
C SER A 440 29.48 2.33 20.63
N ARG A 441 28.39 3.06 20.86
CA ARG A 441 27.65 3.07 22.14
C ARG A 441 26.30 2.36 22.05
N LEU A 442 26.04 1.67 20.93
CA LEU A 442 24.74 1.06 20.67
C LEU A 442 24.35 0.01 21.71
N ALA A 443 25.31 -0.85 22.13
CA ALA A 443 25.06 -1.87 23.16
C ALA A 443 24.66 -1.25 24.49
N GLU A 444 25.38 -0.23 24.94
CA GLU A 444 25.06 0.52 26.16
C GLU A 444 23.68 1.19 26.08
N ALA A 445 23.31 1.74 24.91
CA ALA A 445 22.02 2.36 24.71
C ALA A 445 20.88 1.32 24.72
N CYS A 446 21.08 0.13 24.18
CA CYS A 446 20.12 -0.98 24.26
C CYS A 446 19.86 -1.38 25.72
N GLU A 447 20.92 -1.56 26.52
CA GLU A 447 20.80 -1.92 27.94
C GLU A 447 20.05 -0.83 28.72
N ALA A 448 20.45 0.42 28.56
CA ALA A 448 19.82 1.56 29.24
C ALA A 448 18.33 1.71 28.84
N LEU A 449 17.99 1.46 27.59
CA LEU A 449 16.58 1.50 27.12
C LEU A 449 15.75 0.37 27.76
N LEU A 450 16.28 -0.86 27.80
CA LEU A 450 15.58 -1.98 28.45
C LEU A 450 15.36 -1.75 29.93
N GLU A 451 16.37 -1.22 30.65
CA GLU A 451 16.24 -0.84 32.06
C GLU A 451 15.16 0.25 32.26
N LEU A 452 15.13 1.24 31.39
CA LEU A 452 14.13 2.31 31.43
C LEU A 452 12.71 1.76 31.21
N GLN A 453 12.52 0.90 30.19
CA GLN A 453 11.26 0.24 29.94
C GLN A 453 10.79 -0.58 31.16
N GLN A 454 11.67 -1.35 31.75
CA GLN A 454 11.37 -2.17 32.92
C GLN A 454 10.93 -1.29 34.12
N ARG A 455 11.64 -0.18 34.42
CA ARG A 455 11.27 0.75 35.51
C ARG A 455 9.88 1.32 35.35
N HIS A 456 9.47 1.63 34.11
CA HIS A 456 8.14 2.15 33.79
C HIS A 456 7.10 1.06 33.51
N GLY A 457 7.43 -0.21 33.63
CA GLY A 457 6.52 -1.33 33.41
C GLY A 457 6.05 -1.48 31.95
N PHE A 458 6.89 -1.12 31.00
CA PHE A 458 6.69 -1.41 29.58
C PHE A 458 7.47 -2.66 29.16
N ASP A 459 6.89 -3.48 28.29
CA ASP A 459 7.56 -4.61 27.62
C ASP A 459 7.56 -4.28 26.11
N ALA A 460 8.37 -3.31 25.73
CA ALA A 460 8.43 -2.79 24.38
C ALA A 460 9.41 -3.60 23.53
N ALA A 461 9.02 -3.87 22.29
CA ALA A 461 9.91 -4.45 21.29
C ALA A 461 10.93 -3.41 20.81
N VAL A 462 12.17 -3.87 20.58
CA VAL A 462 13.29 -3.05 20.10
C VAL A 462 13.82 -3.60 18.78
N ALA A 463 13.92 -2.75 17.79
CA ALA A 463 14.58 -3.06 16.52
C ALA A 463 15.29 -1.79 16.02
N GLY A 464 16.11 -1.90 14.97
CA GLY A 464 16.74 -0.67 14.47
C GLY A 464 17.66 -0.89 13.29
N HIS A 465 18.03 0.24 12.67
CA HIS A 465 19.04 0.33 11.62
C HIS A 465 20.40 0.48 12.30
N ALA A 466 20.86 -0.64 12.88
CA ALA A 466 21.99 -0.66 13.82
C ALA A 466 23.29 -0.18 13.18
N ALA A 467 23.48 -0.40 11.86
CA ALA A 467 24.63 0.13 11.13
C ALA A 467 24.87 1.62 11.37
N HIS A 468 23.81 2.37 11.63
CA HIS A 468 23.84 3.84 11.79
C HIS A 468 23.55 4.28 13.25
N GLY A 469 23.57 3.35 14.20
CA GLY A 469 23.23 3.66 15.60
C GLY A 469 21.78 4.02 15.84
N ASN A 470 20.89 3.76 14.90
CA ASN A 470 19.48 4.10 14.97
C ASN A 470 18.66 2.93 15.54
N LEU A 471 17.95 3.20 16.63
CA LEU A 471 17.05 2.26 17.32
C LEU A 471 15.61 2.74 17.25
N HIS A 472 14.69 1.78 17.18
CA HIS A 472 13.25 1.98 17.29
C HIS A 472 12.72 1.15 18.47
N PHE A 473 11.72 1.69 19.17
CA PHE A 473 10.95 0.91 20.13
C PHE A 473 9.45 1.19 19.99
N LEU A 474 8.64 0.21 20.39
CA LEU A 474 7.20 0.28 20.30
C LEU A 474 6.57 0.15 21.69
N LEU A 475 5.81 1.16 22.11
CA LEU A 475 5.03 1.15 23.34
C LEU A 475 3.55 1.03 23.01
N ALA A 476 2.82 0.24 23.80
CA ALA A 476 1.36 0.17 23.76
C ALA A 476 0.76 0.57 25.12
N PHE A 477 -0.20 1.48 25.09
CA PHE A 477 -0.93 1.92 26.29
C PHE A 477 -2.35 2.37 25.92
N ASP A 478 -3.23 2.44 26.91
CA ASP A 478 -4.61 2.90 26.71
C ASP A 478 -4.68 4.43 26.85
N ALA A 479 -4.79 5.12 25.70
CA ALA A 479 -4.87 6.58 25.64
C ALA A 479 -6.15 7.16 26.29
N ALA A 480 -7.16 6.35 26.59
CA ALA A 480 -8.34 6.77 27.32
C ALA A 480 -8.14 6.73 28.84
N LYS A 481 -7.05 6.14 29.34
CA LYS A 481 -6.75 6.04 30.78
C LYS A 481 -5.71 7.07 31.21
N GLU A 482 -6.09 7.99 32.08
CA GLU A 482 -5.20 9.05 32.57
C GLU A 482 -3.92 8.50 33.22
N GLN A 483 -4.00 7.39 33.95
CA GLN A 483 -2.83 6.75 34.57
C GLN A 483 -1.83 6.22 33.54
N ASP A 484 -2.32 5.64 32.42
CA ASP A 484 -1.47 5.14 31.35
C ASP A 484 -0.81 6.29 30.59
N VAL A 485 -1.55 7.38 30.36
CA VAL A 485 -1.00 8.61 29.75
C VAL A 485 0.05 9.25 30.64
N ALA A 486 -0.17 9.31 31.98
CA ALA A 486 0.82 9.82 32.91
C ALA A 486 2.10 8.97 32.97
N ARG A 487 1.96 7.64 32.90
CA ARG A 487 3.09 6.69 32.81
C ARG A 487 3.91 6.89 31.52
N TYR A 488 3.21 7.06 30.40
CA TYR A 488 3.84 7.38 29.12
C TYR A 488 4.58 8.71 29.17
N ALA A 489 3.99 9.75 29.74
CA ALA A 489 4.63 11.06 29.88
C ALA A 489 5.95 10.97 30.68
N ALA A 490 5.92 10.32 31.85
CA ALA A 490 7.11 10.12 32.66
C ALA A 490 8.21 9.31 31.97
N PHE A 491 7.80 8.28 31.21
CA PHE A 491 8.75 7.51 30.38
C PHE A 491 9.43 8.39 29.34
N MET A 492 8.67 9.24 28.63
CA MET A 492 9.21 10.11 27.58
C MET A 492 10.16 11.16 28.12
N ASP A 493 9.85 11.74 29.28
CA ASP A 493 10.74 12.71 29.95
C ASP A 493 12.10 12.07 30.25
N GLU A 494 12.11 10.89 30.89
CA GLU A 494 13.36 10.17 31.20
C GLU A 494 14.09 9.65 29.96
N PHE A 495 13.36 9.18 28.95
CA PHE A 495 13.93 8.71 27.67
C PHE A 495 14.65 9.84 26.94
N CYS A 496 14.03 11.02 26.85
CA CYS A 496 14.64 12.16 26.17
C CYS A 496 15.91 12.62 26.92
N GLN A 497 15.85 12.69 28.24
CA GLN A 497 17.04 13.01 29.08
C GLN A 497 18.14 11.95 28.89
N LEU A 498 17.83 10.68 28.99
CA LEU A 498 18.78 9.58 28.77
C LEU A 498 19.49 9.68 27.42
N THR A 499 18.75 9.93 26.35
CA THR A 499 19.28 9.99 24.99
C THR A 499 20.21 11.18 24.81
N VAL A 500 19.83 12.34 25.32
CA VAL A 500 20.61 13.58 25.14
C VAL A 500 21.77 13.67 26.13
N GLU A 501 21.51 13.49 27.41
CA GLU A 501 22.53 13.78 28.44
C GLU A 501 23.58 12.68 28.57
N ARG A 502 23.17 11.39 28.43
CA ARG A 502 24.11 10.26 28.53
C ARG A 502 24.82 9.95 27.24
N PHE A 503 24.12 10.02 26.10
CA PHE A 503 24.64 9.56 24.80
C PHE A 503 24.99 10.69 23.83
N ASP A 504 24.60 11.92 24.11
CA ASP A 504 24.62 13.05 23.15
C ASP A 504 23.95 12.66 21.82
N GLY A 505 22.93 11.79 21.91
CA GLY A 505 22.23 11.22 20.79
C GLY A 505 21.27 12.20 20.13
N SER A 506 20.60 11.74 19.08
CA SER A 506 19.50 12.43 18.43
C SER A 506 18.16 11.83 18.88
N LEU A 507 17.22 12.68 19.28
CA LEU A 507 15.87 12.26 19.69
C LEU A 507 15.01 11.79 18.50
N LYS A 508 15.42 12.08 17.27
CA LYS A 508 14.79 11.59 16.04
C LYS A 508 15.85 11.31 14.97
N ALA A 509 15.97 10.03 14.63
CA ALA A 509 16.92 9.62 13.61
C ALA A 509 16.36 9.80 12.19
N GLU A 510 15.09 9.38 11.97
CA GLU A 510 14.48 9.40 10.62
C GLU A 510 12.95 9.66 10.59
N HIS A 511 12.23 9.51 11.74
CA HIS A 511 10.79 9.71 11.76
C HIS A 511 10.38 11.19 11.83
N ALA A 512 11.34 12.08 11.89
CA ALA A 512 11.25 13.53 12.07
C ALA A 512 10.60 13.94 13.42
N THR A 513 10.72 15.20 13.80
CA THR A 513 10.29 15.72 15.10
C THR A 513 8.81 15.50 15.39
N GLY A 514 7.97 15.85 14.42
CA GLY A 514 6.51 15.77 14.54
C GLY A 514 5.96 16.57 15.69
N ARG A 515 4.83 16.07 16.23
CA ARG A 515 4.22 16.59 17.47
C ARG A 515 4.82 15.97 18.72
N ASN A 516 5.42 14.78 18.55
CA ASN A 516 5.84 13.94 19.66
C ASN A 516 7.10 14.45 20.34
N ILE A 517 8.08 14.89 19.56
CA ILE A 517 9.38 15.37 20.10
C ILE A 517 9.51 16.90 20.08
N ALA A 518 8.57 17.61 19.46
CA ALA A 518 8.59 19.08 19.46
C ALA A 518 8.80 19.72 20.86
N PRO A 519 8.19 19.21 21.96
CA PRO A 519 8.43 19.75 23.32
C PRO A 519 9.87 19.57 23.81
N PHE A 520 10.60 18.59 23.30
CA PHE A 520 11.96 18.21 23.74
C PHE A 520 13.06 18.78 22.85
N LEU A 521 12.71 19.57 21.84
CA LEU A 521 13.66 20.13 20.88
C LEU A 521 14.79 20.93 21.55
N GLN A 522 14.42 21.77 22.55
CA GLN A 522 15.38 22.59 23.27
C GLN A 522 16.31 21.75 24.16
N LEU A 523 15.90 20.58 24.63
CA LEU A 523 16.75 19.67 25.40
C LEU A 523 17.93 19.20 24.52
N GLU A 524 17.67 18.86 23.27
CA GLU A 524 18.71 18.35 22.35
C GLU A 524 19.58 19.47 21.78
N TRP A 525 18.96 20.58 21.34
CA TRP A 525 19.65 21.60 20.57
C TRP A 525 20.12 22.79 21.39
N GLY A 526 19.62 22.95 22.63
CA GLY A 526 19.84 24.11 23.46
C GLY A 526 19.03 25.34 23.04
N GLU A 527 19.04 26.36 23.86
CA GLU A 527 18.21 27.56 23.68
C GLU A 527 18.54 28.32 22.40
N LYS A 528 19.83 28.50 22.07
CA LYS A 528 20.28 29.31 20.94
C LYS A 528 19.84 28.67 19.60
N ALA A 529 20.12 27.40 19.40
CA ALA A 529 19.73 26.68 18.15
C ALA A 529 18.21 26.59 18.02
N THR A 530 17.48 26.34 19.11
CA THR A 530 16.01 26.31 19.08
C THR A 530 15.43 27.70 18.78
N SER A 531 16.00 28.77 19.29
CA SER A 531 15.60 30.14 18.92
C SER A 531 15.81 30.42 17.44
N LEU A 532 16.92 29.97 16.85
CA LEU A 532 17.15 30.07 15.42
C LEU A 532 16.09 29.31 14.61
N MET A 533 15.68 28.11 15.03
CA MET A 533 14.62 27.36 14.37
C MET A 533 13.27 28.10 14.39
N TRP A 534 12.91 28.74 15.50
CA TRP A 534 11.72 29.60 15.53
C TRP A 534 11.83 30.81 14.60
N ARG A 535 13.00 31.40 14.46
CA ARG A 535 13.25 32.52 13.53
C ARG A 535 13.22 32.05 12.07
N ILE A 536 13.74 30.85 11.76
CA ILE A 536 13.59 30.25 10.43
C ILE A 536 12.12 30.14 10.07
N LYS A 537 11.30 29.55 10.96
CA LYS A 537 9.85 29.46 10.75
C LYS A 537 9.22 30.81 10.51
N GLN A 538 9.53 31.81 11.33
CA GLN A 538 8.98 33.17 11.22
C GLN A 538 9.44 33.88 9.93
N THR A 539 10.66 33.63 9.45
CA THR A 539 11.20 34.21 8.21
C THR A 539 10.51 33.61 6.98
N VAL A 540 10.26 32.30 6.96
CA VAL A 540 9.65 31.61 5.81
C VAL A 540 8.12 31.68 5.84
N ASP A 541 7.52 31.54 7.02
CA ASP A 541 6.07 31.55 7.24
C ASP A 541 5.68 32.56 8.34
N PRO A 542 5.79 33.86 8.08
CA PRO A 542 5.48 34.89 9.06
C PRO A 542 4.02 34.91 9.53
N GLY A 543 3.10 34.40 8.68
CA GLY A 543 1.68 34.24 9.03
C GLY A 543 1.37 33.02 9.87
N GLY A 544 2.31 32.08 10.04
CA GLY A 544 2.09 30.81 10.76
C GLY A 544 1.01 29.94 10.15
N VAL A 545 0.86 29.98 8.83
CA VAL A 545 -0.20 29.26 8.07
C VAL A 545 0.05 27.76 8.04
N LEU A 546 1.32 27.34 7.89
CA LEU A 546 1.65 25.95 7.63
C LEU A 546 1.86 25.13 8.91
N ALA A 547 1.15 24.01 9.01
CA ALA A 547 1.34 22.92 9.96
C ALA A 547 1.67 23.38 11.39
N PRO A 548 0.81 24.16 12.06
CA PRO A 548 1.08 24.66 13.40
C PRO A 548 1.28 23.48 14.37
N ARG A 549 2.20 23.67 15.32
CA ARG A 549 2.55 22.68 16.36
C ARG A 549 3.19 21.39 15.82
N VAL A 550 3.60 21.38 14.59
CA VAL A 550 4.47 20.35 14.00
C VAL A 550 5.88 20.89 14.03
N LEU A 551 6.85 20.07 14.43
CA LEU A 551 8.27 20.38 14.56
C LEU A 551 8.60 21.41 15.69
N LEU A 552 7.80 22.44 15.84
CA LEU A 552 7.96 23.49 16.86
C LEU A 552 6.68 23.65 17.68
N ASP A 553 6.75 23.43 18.98
CA ASP A 553 5.69 23.73 19.94
C ASP A 553 6.29 24.29 21.24
N ARG A 554 5.63 25.31 21.85
CA ARG A 554 6.04 25.88 23.12
C ARG A 554 5.38 25.19 24.33
N ASP A 555 4.38 24.34 24.07
CA ASP A 555 3.73 23.59 25.13
C ASP A 555 4.56 22.37 25.49
N PRO A 556 5.09 22.25 26.70
CA PRO A 556 5.91 21.12 27.12
C PRO A 556 5.14 19.81 27.16
N ARG A 557 3.81 19.83 27.05
CA ARG A 557 2.92 18.66 27.00
C ARG A 557 2.23 18.46 25.66
N ALA A 558 2.74 19.08 24.60
CA ALA A 558 2.14 18.97 23.27
C ALA A 558 2.05 17.52 22.79
N HIS A 559 3.01 16.66 23.15
CA HIS A 559 3.06 15.23 22.83
C HIS A 559 1.92 14.40 23.45
N LEU A 560 1.22 14.93 24.44
CA LEU A 560 0.07 14.26 25.08
C LEU A 560 -1.29 14.71 24.51
N ARG A 561 -1.31 15.68 23.58
CA ARG A 561 -2.53 16.20 23.00
C ARG A 561 -2.97 15.37 21.80
N GLY A 562 -4.27 15.11 21.71
CA GLY A 562 -4.86 14.44 20.57
C GLY A 562 -4.46 12.98 20.43
N LEU A 563 -4.05 12.33 21.52
CA LEU A 563 -3.82 10.88 21.51
C LEU A 563 -5.11 10.15 21.18
N LYS A 564 -5.05 9.23 20.21
CA LYS A 564 -6.23 8.52 19.71
C LYS A 564 -6.57 7.30 20.54
N SER A 565 -7.85 7.13 20.87
CA SER A 565 -8.37 5.85 21.34
C SER A 565 -8.51 4.86 20.20
N ILE A 566 -8.37 3.56 20.48
CA ILE A 566 -8.47 2.48 19.49
C ILE A 566 -9.59 1.52 19.89
N PRO A 567 -10.88 1.90 19.72
CA PRO A 567 -12.00 0.99 20.04
C PRO A 567 -11.91 -0.28 19.23
N LYS A 568 -12.26 -1.41 19.87
CA LYS A 568 -12.34 -2.72 19.22
C LYS A 568 -13.39 -2.69 18.10
N VAL A 569 -12.95 -3.05 16.88
CA VAL A 569 -13.83 -3.28 15.73
C VAL A 569 -14.05 -4.77 15.52
N GLU A 570 -14.53 -5.18 14.35
CA GLU A 570 -14.60 -6.57 13.95
C GLU A 570 -13.23 -7.25 14.07
N ASP A 571 -13.17 -8.51 14.51
CA ASP A 571 -11.91 -9.22 14.83
C ASP A 571 -10.88 -9.18 13.68
N VAL A 572 -11.33 -9.27 12.43
CA VAL A 572 -10.47 -9.14 11.26
C VAL A 572 -9.76 -7.77 11.19
N GLY A 573 -10.45 -6.70 11.58
CA GLY A 573 -9.94 -5.33 11.51
C GLY A 573 -9.22 -4.85 12.77
N ASP A 574 -9.41 -5.51 13.90
CA ASP A 574 -8.93 -5.05 15.21
C ASP A 574 -7.41 -4.92 15.30
N PRO A 575 -6.60 -5.83 14.72
CA PRO A 575 -5.14 -5.70 14.71
C PRO A 575 -4.61 -4.47 13.95
N CYS A 576 -5.45 -3.75 13.19
CA CYS A 576 -5.02 -2.61 12.37
C CYS A 576 -4.40 -1.50 13.22
N ILE A 577 -3.18 -1.09 12.86
CA ILE A 577 -2.46 0.06 13.42
C ILE A 577 -2.60 1.34 12.58
N GLU A 578 -3.40 1.30 11.54
CA GLU A 578 -3.67 2.43 10.63
C GLU A 578 -2.42 2.91 9.84
N CYS A 579 -1.44 2.04 9.60
CA CYS A 579 -0.17 2.38 8.92
C CYS A 579 -0.31 2.79 7.44
N GLY A 580 -1.39 2.41 6.75
CA GLY A 580 -1.67 2.84 5.38
C GLY A 580 -1.04 2.00 4.26
N PHE A 581 -0.32 0.91 4.55
CA PHE A 581 0.35 0.08 3.54
C PHE A 581 -0.64 -0.54 2.51
N CYS A 582 -1.88 -0.75 2.91
CA CYS A 582 -2.94 -1.28 2.05
C CYS A 582 -3.56 -0.25 1.09
N GLU A 583 -3.29 1.06 1.24
CA GLU A 583 -3.97 2.10 0.46
C GLU A 583 -3.55 2.14 -1.03
N PRO A 584 -2.25 2.02 -1.38
CA PRO A 584 -1.83 2.08 -2.78
C PRO A 584 -2.39 0.96 -3.66
N THR A 585 -2.70 -0.20 -3.07
CA THR A 585 -3.22 -1.37 -3.81
C THR A 585 -4.74 -1.35 -3.97
N CYS A 586 -5.44 -0.49 -3.22
CA CYS A 586 -6.90 -0.49 -3.19
C CYS A 586 -7.53 0.13 -4.45
N PRO A 587 -8.36 -0.60 -5.21
CA PRO A 587 -9.00 -0.05 -6.40
C PRO A 587 -10.01 1.08 -6.11
N SER A 588 -10.59 1.14 -4.90
CA SER A 588 -11.50 2.23 -4.50
C SER A 588 -10.81 3.45 -3.86
N GLY A 589 -9.48 3.43 -3.74
CA GLY A 589 -8.73 4.44 -2.98
C GLY A 589 -8.87 5.87 -3.49
N ASP A 590 -9.08 6.03 -4.79
CA ASP A 590 -9.27 7.35 -5.42
C ASP A 590 -10.75 7.70 -5.68
N LEU A 591 -11.67 6.77 -5.40
CA LEU A 591 -13.11 6.95 -5.56
C LEU A 591 -13.80 7.26 -4.22
N THR A 592 -13.69 6.35 -3.25
CA THR A 592 -14.41 6.43 -1.96
C THR A 592 -13.46 6.21 -0.80
N THR A 593 -13.36 4.98 -0.26
CA THR A 593 -12.57 4.66 0.93
C THR A 593 -11.55 3.57 0.68
N THR A 594 -10.40 3.70 1.35
CA THR A 594 -9.34 2.68 1.42
C THR A 594 -9.61 1.67 2.53
N PRO A 595 -8.88 0.54 2.58
CA PRO A 595 -9.01 -0.43 3.67
C PRO A 595 -8.78 0.18 5.06
N ARG A 596 -7.70 0.99 5.25
CA ARG A 596 -7.47 1.73 6.50
C ARG A 596 -8.65 2.63 6.85
N GLN A 597 -9.14 3.41 5.90
CA GLN A 597 -10.23 4.35 6.10
C GLN A 597 -11.54 3.67 6.49
N ARG A 598 -11.84 2.47 5.95
CA ARG A 598 -12.99 1.66 6.35
C ARG A 598 -12.95 1.31 7.84
N ILE A 599 -11.76 0.92 8.33
CA ILE A 599 -11.56 0.61 9.76
C ILE A 599 -11.64 1.88 10.60
N VAL A 600 -11.05 3.00 10.16
CA VAL A 600 -11.12 4.30 10.86
C VAL A 600 -12.57 4.76 11.03
N LEU A 601 -13.40 4.65 9.98
CA LEU A 601 -14.82 4.97 10.04
C LEU A 601 -15.57 4.07 11.05
N ARG A 602 -15.27 2.76 11.07
CA ARG A 602 -15.84 1.81 12.05
C ARG A 602 -15.46 2.19 13.47
N ARG A 603 -14.21 2.54 13.72
CA ARG A 603 -13.73 3.01 15.02
C ARG A 603 -14.43 4.28 15.46
N GLU A 604 -14.67 5.22 14.52
CA GLU A 604 -15.43 6.43 14.87
C GLU A 604 -16.87 6.13 15.28
N MET A 605 -17.56 5.26 14.55
CA MET A 605 -18.92 4.83 14.95
C MET A 605 -18.95 4.25 16.37
N LEU A 606 -17.84 3.58 16.77
CA LEU A 606 -17.69 3.01 18.13
C LEU A 606 -17.23 4.04 19.17
N ARG A 607 -16.62 5.16 18.77
CA ARG A 607 -16.34 6.29 19.66
C ARG A 607 -17.59 7.07 20.01
N GLN A 608 -18.59 7.05 19.13
CA GLN A 608 -19.84 7.81 19.27
C GLN A 608 -20.81 7.15 20.25
N GLN A 609 -21.70 7.95 20.81
CA GLN A 609 -22.86 7.39 21.51
C GLN A 609 -23.80 6.73 20.48
N PRO A 610 -24.46 5.62 20.85
CA PRO A 610 -25.52 5.05 20.02
C PRO A 610 -26.61 6.09 19.71
N GLY A 611 -26.89 6.27 18.40
CA GLY A 611 -27.88 7.26 17.94
C GLY A 611 -27.37 8.70 17.85
N SER A 612 -26.06 8.94 18.01
CA SER A 612 -25.49 10.28 17.74
C SER A 612 -25.65 10.67 16.27
N PRO A 613 -25.86 11.98 15.95
CA PRO A 613 -25.99 12.42 14.56
C PRO A 613 -24.76 12.07 13.71
N VAL A 614 -23.55 12.12 14.27
CA VAL A 614 -22.31 11.71 13.59
C VAL A 614 -22.34 10.22 13.26
N GLY A 615 -22.69 9.37 14.23
CA GLY A 615 -22.77 7.92 14.04
C GLY A 615 -23.78 7.51 12.98
N GLU A 616 -24.96 8.14 12.95
CA GLU A 616 -26.00 7.85 11.97
C GLU A 616 -25.58 8.29 10.55
N ASN A 617 -25.00 9.47 10.38
CA ASN A 617 -24.52 9.94 9.08
C ASN A 617 -23.35 9.11 8.54
N LEU A 618 -22.46 8.65 9.42
CA LEU A 618 -21.41 7.70 9.04
C LEU A 618 -21.99 6.36 8.61
N LEU A 619 -22.99 5.85 9.33
CA LEU A 619 -23.63 4.58 9.01
C LEU A 619 -24.37 4.64 7.66
N GLU A 620 -25.05 5.75 7.36
CA GLU A 620 -25.74 5.98 6.09
C GLU A 620 -24.77 5.92 4.91
N SER A 621 -23.66 6.64 5.01
CA SER A 621 -22.66 6.69 3.93
C SER A 621 -21.83 5.41 3.80
N TYR A 622 -21.62 4.67 4.88
CA TYR A 622 -20.74 3.49 4.92
C TYR A 622 -21.17 2.38 3.96
N GLY A 623 -22.49 2.25 3.72
CA GLY A 623 -23.04 1.27 2.80
C GLY A 623 -22.43 1.37 1.41
N TYR A 624 -22.46 2.56 0.83
CA TYR A 624 -21.88 2.81 -0.48
C TYR A 624 -20.35 3.00 -0.40
N ASP A 625 -19.88 3.94 0.44
CA ASP A 625 -18.47 4.36 0.46
C ASP A 625 -17.48 3.24 0.84
N ALA A 626 -17.93 2.28 1.65
CA ALA A 626 -17.07 1.20 2.14
C ALA A 626 -17.45 -0.18 1.59
N VAL A 627 -18.76 -0.55 1.65
CA VAL A 627 -19.20 -1.92 1.35
C VAL A 627 -19.41 -2.14 -0.15
N ASP A 628 -20.14 -1.23 -0.81
CA ASP A 628 -20.53 -1.44 -2.20
C ASP A 628 -19.38 -1.14 -3.18
N THR A 629 -18.56 -0.14 -2.91
CA THR A 629 -17.38 0.20 -3.72
C THR A 629 -16.12 -0.62 -3.40
N CYS A 630 -16.17 -1.54 -2.44
CA CYS A 630 -15.08 -2.51 -2.25
C CYS A 630 -15.10 -3.54 -3.39
N ALA A 631 -14.00 -3.72 -4.09
CA ALA A 631 -13.87 -4.78 -5.10
C ALA A 631 -13.97 -6.18 -4.46
N GLY A 632 -13.54 -6.35 -3.21
CA GLY A 632 -13.47 -7.66 -2.54
C GLY A 632 -12.38 -8.56 -3.10
N ASP A 633 -11.38 -7.95 -3.73
CA ASP A 633 -10.22 -8.61 -4.35
C ASP A 633 -9.15 -9.05 -3.35
N SER A 634 -9.25 -8.61 -2.11
CA SER A 634 -8.36 -8.94 -0.98
C SER A 634 -6.87 -8.61 -1.18
N THR A 635 -6.48 -7.84 -2.21
CA THR A 635 -5.08 -7.37 -2.40
C THR A 635 -4.59 -6.53 -1.23
N CYS A 636 -5.50 -5.93 -0.48
CA CYS A 636 -5.18 -5.25 0.77
C CYS A 636 -4.56 -6.18 1.83
N ALA A 637 -4.91 -7.46 1.85
CA ALA A 637 -4.32 -8.45 2.75
C ALA A 637 -2.87 -8.78 2.35
N LEU A 638 -2.59 -8.85 1.03
CA LEU A 638 -1.22 -9.06 0.53
C LEU A 638 -0.29 -7.89 0.86
N ALA A 639 -0.82 -6.66 0.79
CA ALA A 639 -0.07 -5.46 1.13
C ALA A 639 0.04 -5.24 2.65
N CYS A 640 -0.84 -5.85 3.45
CA CYS A 640 -0.83 -5.71 4.91
C CYS A 640 0.23 -6.64 5.51
N PRO A 641 1.21 -6.12 6.27
CA PRO A 641 2.24 -6.95 6.89
C PRO A 641 1.70 -8.03 7.85
N VAL A 642 0.50 -7.80 8.41
CA VAL A 642 -0.18 -8.74 9.32
C VAL A 642 -1.42 -9.39 8.69
N GLY A 643 -1.58 -9.29 7.38
CA GLY A 643 -2.58 -10.03 6.62
C GLY A 643 -4.04 -9.62 6.83
N ILE A 644 -4.33 -8.39 7.25
CA ILE A 644 -5.71 -7.91 7.49
C ILE A 644 -6.47 -7.84 6.16
N ASP A 645 -7.49 -8.68 6.01
CA ASP A 645 -8.38 -8.71 4.85
C ASP A 645 -9.66 -7.91 5.08
N THR A 646 -9.64 -6.63 4.68
CA THR A 646 -10.88 -5.82 4.70
C THR A 646 -11.85 -6.23 3.59
N GLY A 647 -11.41 -6.92 2.55
CA GLY A 647 -12.27 -7.51 1.53
C GLY A 647 -13.20 -8.56 2.13
N ALA A 648 -12.64 -9.47 2.96
CA ALA A 648 -13.42 -10.45 3.73
C ALA A 648 -14.41 -9.76 4.67
N MET A 649 -13.99 -8.71 5.39
CA MET A 649 -14.88 -7.91 6.25
C MET A 649 -16.04 -7.29 5.46
N MET A 650 -15.78 -6.78 4.25
CA MET A 650 -16.86 -6.20 3.41
C MET A 650 -17.80 -7.28 2.86
N LYS A 651 -17.30 -8.48 2.52
CA LYS A 651 -18.12 -9.63 2.12
C LYS A 651 -19.06 -10.05 3.26
N GLU A 652 -18.56 -10.08 4.50
CA GLU A 652 -19.37 -10.34 5.69
C GLU A 652 -20.46 -9.24 5.89
N PHE A 653 -20.13 -7.98 5.66
CA PHE A 653 -21.12 -6.90 5.75
C PHE A 653 -22.18 -6.98 4.64
N ARG A 654 -21.82 -7.46 3.44
CA ARG A 654 -22.79 -7.77 2.39
C ARG A 654 -23.73 -8.89 2.85
N HIS A 655 -23.19 -9.95 3.45
CA HIS A 655 -24.00 -11.05 4.01
C HIS A 655 -25.01 -10.54 5.04
N ARG A 656 -24.59 -9.70 6.01
CA ARG A 656 -25.49 -9.15 7.03
C ARG A 656 -26.66 -8.33 6.47
N ARG A 657 -26.52 -7.79 5.28
CA ARG A 657 -27.56 -7.02 4.58
C ARG A 657 -28.61 -7.91 3.89
N HIS A 658 -28.36 -9.20 3.75
CA HIS A 658 -29.25 -10.12 3.07
C HIS A 658 -30.37 -10.65 3.99
N SER A 659 -31.60 -10.62 3.46
CA SER A 659 -32.73 -11.26 4.11
C SER A 659 -32.72 -12.78 3.87
N ALA A 660 -33.41 -13.52 4.72
CA ALA A 660 -33.61 -14.95 4.53
C ALA A 660 -34.33 -15.35 3.20
N ARG A 661 -35.04 -14.40 2.56
CA ARG A 661 -35.65 -14.60 1.25
C ARG A 661 -34.59 -14.50 0.15
N GLU A 662 -33.69 -13.54 0.24
CA GLU A 662 -32.57 -13.35 -0.70
C GLU A 662 -31.62 -14.54 -0.64
N GLU A 663 -31.25 -15.01 0.56
CA GLU A 663 -30.45 -16.22 0.74
C GLU A 663 -31.09 -17.45 0.10
N ARG A 664 -32.41 -17.66 0.31
CA ARG A 664 -33.14 -18.76 -0.34
C ARG A 664 -33.18 -18.63 -1.86
N THR A 665 -33.24 -17.41 -2.38
CA THR A 665 -33.23 -17.15 -3.80
C THR A 665 -31.86 -17.45 -4.38
N ALA A 666 -30.78 -17.01 -3.73
CA ALA A 666 -29.40 -17.30 -4.11
C ALA A 666 -29.12 -18.81 -4.12
N ALA A 667 -29.59 -19.54 -3.11
CA ALA A 667 -29.50 -21.00 -3.09
C ALA A 667 -30.29 -21.69 -4.23
N ARG A 668 -31.45 -21.12 -4.61
CA ARG A 668 -32.23 -21.63 -5.77
C ARG A 668 -31.47 -21.38 -7.08
N VAL A 669 -30.90 -20.20 -7.26
CA VAL A 669 -30.03 -19.87 -8.41
C VAL A 669 -28.86 -20.83 -8.50
N ALA A 670 -28.20 -21.13 -7.36
CA ALA A 670 -27.10 -22.10 -7.31
C ALA A 670 -27.56 -23.52 -7.71
N ARG A 671 -28.72 -23.97 -7.23
CA ARG A 671 -29.24 -25.30 -7.61
C ARG A 671 -29.50 -25.43 -9.10
N HIS A 672 -30.00 -24.38 -9.74
CA HIS A 672 -30.37 -24.36 -11.17
C HIS A 672 -29.38 -23.61 -12.03
N PHE A 673 -28.11 -23.56 -11.64
CA PHE A 673 -27.11 -22.72 -12.28
C PHE A 673 -26.90 -23.05 -13.77
N ALA A 674 -27.05 -24.32 -14.20
CA ALA A 674 -27.02 -24.70 -15.60
C ALA A 674 -28.06 -23.95 -16.49
N THR A 675 -29.25 -23.70 -15.92
CA THR A 675 -30.30 -22.92 -16.61
C THR A 675 -29.92 -21.43 -16.61
N VAL A 676 -29.37 -20.93 -15.52
CA VAL A 676 -28.93 -19.53 -15.40
C VAL A 676 -27.79 -19.24 -16.39
N GLU A 677 -26.80 -20.14 -16.46
CA GLU A 677 -25.67 -20.04 -17.41
C GLU A 677 -26.15 -19.99 -18.87
N ARG A 678 -27.08 -20.89 -19.24
CA ARG A 678 -27.67 -20.88 -20.59
C ARG A 678 -28.47 -19.61 -20.88
N ALA A 679 -29.23 -19.12 -19.91
CA ALA A 679 -30.02 -17.90 -20.06
C ALA A 679 -29.10 -16.67 -20.18
N ALA A 680 -28.05 -16.58 -19.37
CA ALA A 680 -27.08 -15.51 -19.45
C ALA A 680 -26.36 -15.48 -20.81
N ARG A 681 -25.89 -16.64 -21.30
CA ARG A 681 -25.29 -16.76 -22.64
C ARG A 681 -26.27 -16.35 -23.74
N LEU A 682 -27.54 -16.75 -23.66
CA LEU A 682 -28.58 -16.36 -24.65
C LEU A 682 -28.85 -14.84 -24.61
N ALA A 683 -28.87 -14.24 -23.41
CA ALA A 683 -29.05 -12.80 -23.28
C ALA A 683 -27.87 -12.04 -23.91
N VAL A 684 -26.61 -12.47 -23.64
CA VAL A 684 -25.41 -11.89 -24.28
C VAL A 684 -25.48 -12.07 -25.80
N ALA A 685 -25.85 -13.24 -26.31
CA ALA A 685 -25.98 -13.49 -27.74
C ALA A 685 -27.06 -12.63 -28.41
N THR A 686 -28.15 -12.34 -27.69
CA THR A 686 -29.25 -11.48 -28.19
C THR A 686 -28.82 -10.03 -28.21
N ALA A 687 -28.17 -9.58 -27.16
CA ALA A 687 -27.61 -8.24 -27.05
C ALA A 687 -26.56 -7.98 -28.13
N ASP A 688 -25.68 -8.95 -28.38
CA ASP A 688 -24.64 -8.85 -29.38
C ASP A 688 -25.25 -8.76 -30.81
N LYS A 689 -26.28 -9.59 -31.14
CA LYS A 689 -27.01 -9.47 -32.39
C LYS A 689 -27.72 -8.12 -32.54
N LEU A 690 -28.29 -7.59 -31.45
CA LEU A 690 -28.93 -6.29 -31.45
C LEU A 690 -27.92 -5.20 -31.80
N ARG A 691 -26.77 -5.22 -31.12
CA ARG A 691 -25.69 -4.26 -31.32
C ARG A 691 -25.09 -4.34 -32.73
N THR A 692 -24.72 -5.54 -33.17
CA THR A 692 -23.91 -5.69 -34.38
C THR A 692 -24.72 -5.76 -35.66
N ARG A 693 -25.95 -6.33 -35.64
CA ARG A 693 -26.73 -6.61 -36.87
C ARG A 693 -27.99 -5.78 -36.98
N LEU A 694 -28.73 -5.53 -35.91
CA LEU A 694 -30.01 -4.87 -35.93
C LEU A 694 -29.93 -3.35 -35.75
N MET A 695 -29.03 -2.87 -34.89
CA MET A 695 -28.86 -1.45 -34.55
C MET A 695 -27.36 -1.07 -34.36
N PRO A 696 -26.52 -1.17 -35.40
CA PRO A 696 -25.06 -1.00 -35.24
C PRO A 696 -24.62 0.36 -34.66
N CYS A 697 -25.45 1.44 -34.81
CA CYS A 697 -25.12 2.75 -34.28
C CYS A 697 -25.89 3.13 -33.00
N ARG A 698 -26.89 2.33 -32.59
CA ARG A 698 -27.83 2.67 -31.51
C ARG A 698 -28.04 1.56 -30.49
N GLY A 699 -27.55 0.34 -30.77
CA GLY A 699 -27.79 -0.84 -29.96
C GLY A 699 -27.25 -0.69 -28.55
N ASP A 700 -26.03 -0.18 -28.38
CA ASP A 700 -25.41 0.02 -27.07
C ASP A 700 -26.18 1.02 -26.22
N ARG A 701 -26.56 2.17 -26.76
CA ARG A 701 -27.38 3.18 -26.07
C ARG A 701 -28.74 2.63 -25.64
N LEU A 702 -29.37 1.80 -26.45
CA LEU A 702 -30.62 1.14 -26.08
C LEU A 702 -30.43 0.16 -24.93
N LEU A 703 -29.36 -0.66 -24.97
CA LEU A 703 -29.04 -1.60 -23.91
C LEU A 703 -28.68 -0.91 -22.61
N GLU A 704 -27.91 0.16 -22.66
CA GLU A 704 -27.60 1.02 -21.51
C GLU A 704 -28.89 1.60 -20.89
N SER A 705 -29.80 2.14 -21.73
CA SER A 705 -31.07 2.70 -21.27
C SER A 705 -31.97 1.63 -20.62
N LEU A 706 -32.06 0.44 -21.22
CA LEU A 706 -32.87 -0.68 -20.71
C LEU A 706 -32.33 -1.19 -19.38
N THR A 707 -31.02 -1.46 -19.32
CA THR A 707 -30.37 -1.93 -18.09
C THR A 707 -30.39 -0.87 -17.00
N GLY A 708 -30.14 0.40 -17.33
CA GLY A 708 -30.23 1.52 -16.39
C GLY A 708 -31.64 1.72 -15.82
N THR A 709 -32.70 1.50 -16.64
CA THR A 709 -34.08 1.54 -16.16
C THR A 709 -34.38 0.36 -15.23
N ALA A 710 -33.92 -0.84 -15.58
CA ALA A 710 -34.10 -2.04 -14.77
C ALA A 710 -33.37 -1.90 -13.41
N ARG A 711 -32.18 -1.30 -13.37
CA ARG A 711 -31.45 -0.98 -12.14
C ARG A 711 -32.24 -0.09 -11.19
N LYS A 712 -32.87 0.97 -11.72
CA LYS A 712 -33.68 1.90 -10.94
C LYS A 712 -34.95 1.24 -10.38
N ALA A 713 -35.53 0.31 -11.15
CA ALA A 713 -36.76 -0.38 -10.79
C ALA A 713 -36.55 -1.53 -9.78
N VAL A 714 -35.45 -2.27 -9.92
CA VAL A 714 -35.18 -3.44 -9.08
C VAL A 714 -34.23 -3.08 -7.94
N ARG A 715 -32.93 -3.02 -8.22
CA ARG A 715 -31.86 -2.71 -7.26
C ARG A 715 -30.52 -2.49 -7.98
N PRO A 716 -29.79 -1.39 -7.72
CA PRO A 716 -28.57 -1.08 -8.44
C PRO A 716 -27.43 -2.07 -8.25
N ASP A 717 -27.38 -2.75 -7.08
CA ASP A 717 -26.35 -3.74 -6.72
C ASP A 717 -26.64 -5.17 -7.21
N LEU A 718 -27.78 -5.41 -7.87
CA LEU A 718 -28.15 -6.72 -8.42
C LEU A 718 -28.25 -6.73 -9.95
N VAL A 719 -28.61 -5.62 -10.57
CA VAL A 719 -28.80 -5.53 -12.03
C VAL A 719 -27.58 -4.92 -12.67
N PRO A 720 -26.79 -5.68 -13.45
CA PRO A 720 -25.65 -5.14 -14.19
C PRO A 720 -26.08 -4.08 -15.21
N GLU A 721 -25.24 -3.07 -15.37
CA GLU A 721 -25.37 -2.11 -16.44
C GLU A 721 -24.64 -2.60 -17.69
N TRP A 722 -25.18 -2.30 -18.85
CA TRP A 722 -24.56 -2.68 -20.11
C TRP A 722 -23.25 -1.91 -20.32
N LEU A 723 -22.21 -2.62 -20.76
CA LEU A 723 -20.93 -2.06 -21.18
C LEU A 723 -20.71 -2.34 -22.67
N PRO A 724 -20.41 -1.34 -23.51
CA PRO A 724 -20.15 -1.52 -24.94
C PRO A 724 -18.98 -2.49 -25.25
N GLN A 725 -18.03 -2.60 -24.34
CA GLN A 725 -16.84 -3.46 -24.44
C GLN A 725 -17.10 -4.92 -24.04
N LEU A 726 -18.31 -5.25 -23.57
CA LEU A 726 -18.64 -6.65 -23.30
C LEU A 726 -18.49 -7.51 -24.58
N PRO A 727 -17.73 -8.61 -24.51
CA PRO A 727 -17.58 -9.49 -25.68
C PRO A 727 -18.90 -10.18 -26.02
N GLY A 728 -19.01 -10.65 -27.24
CA GLY A 728 -20.14 -11.47 -27.71
C GLY A 728 -20.26 -12.77 -26.90
N ALA A 729 -21.32 -13.54 -27.14
CA ALA A 729 -21.53 -14.80 -26.43
C ALA A 729 -20.49 -15.86 -26.85
N ALA A 730 -20.04 -16.65 -25.86
CA ALA A 730 -19.20 -17.81 -26.11
C ALA A 730 -19.87 -18.81 -27.07
N ALA A 731 -19.07 -19.65 -27.73
CA ALA A 731 -19.52 -20.74 -28.59
C ALA A 731 -20.53 -21.65 -27.89
N LYS A 732 -21.48 -22.17 -28.63
CA LYS A 732 -22.55 -23.00 -28.05
C LYS A 732 -22.03 -24.33 -27.53
N ARG A 733 -20.97 -24.83 -28.11
CA ARG A 733 -20.33 -26.09 -27.72
C ARG A 733 -18.87 -25.85 -27.40
N LEU A 734 -18.41 -26.51 -26.35
CA LEU A 734 -16.98 -26.57 -25.99
C LEU A 734 -16.25 -27.49 -26.98
N PRO A 735 -14.92 -27.36 -27.14
CA PRO A 735 -14.13 -28.26 -27.96
C PRO A 735 -14.30 -29.70 -27.48
N ALA A 736 -14.38 -30.65 -28.46
CA ALA A 736 -14.41 -32.07 -28.14
C ALA A 736 -13.02 -32.53 -27.70
N THR A 737 -12.95 -33.25 -26.59
CA THR A 737 -11.70 -33.78 -26.03
C THR A 737 -11.91 -35.23 -25.57
N ASP A 738 -10.83 -36.01 -25.53
CA ASP A 738 -10.86 -37.38 -25.06
C ASP A 738 -10.26 -37.51 -23.66
N ARG A 739 -10.90 -38.28 -22.81
CA ARG A 739 -10.38 -38.61 -21.47
C ARG A 739 -9.17 -39.56 -21.53
N SER A 740 -9.15 -40.43 -22.51
CA SER A 740 -8.07 -41.38 -22.66
C SER A 740 -6.74 -40.72 -23.01
N GLY A 741 -5.76 -40.89 -22.14
CA GLY A 741 -4.43 -40.26 -22.30
C GLY A 741 -4.39 -38.77 -21.90
N ALA A 742 -5.44 -38.22 -21.31
CA ALA A 742 -5.42 -36.86 -20.82
C ALA A 742 -4.40 -36.69 -19.69
N ALA A 743 -3.60 -35.63 -19.77
CA ALA A 743 -2.59 -35.27 -18.76
C ALA A 743 -3.20 -34.45 -17.61
N ALA A 744 -4.36 -33.84 -17.85
CA ALA A 744 -5.09 -33.03 -16.86
C ALA A 744 -6.59 -32.98 -17.24
N VAL A 745 -7.40 -32.68 -16.23
CA VAL A 745 -8.80 -32.25 -16.44
C VAL A 745 -8.81 -30.75 -16.68
N TYR A 746 -9.42 -30.32 -17.76
CA TYR A 746 -9.57 -28.90 -18.04
C TYR A 746 -10.98 -28.41 -17.70
N TYR A 747 -11.03 -27.43 -16.81
CA TYR A 747 -12.25 -26.75 -16.37
C TYR A 747 -12.34 -25.37 -17.00
N PRO A 748 -13.02 -25.18 -18.14
CA PRO A 748 -13.35 -23.86 -18.66
C PRO A 748 -14.27 -23.15 -17.67
N ALA A 749 -13.84 -22.01 -17.14
CA ALA A 749 -14.60 -21.23 -16.19
C ALA A 749 -15.97 -20.79 -16.75
N CYS A 750 -16.99 -20.65 -15.90
CA CYS A 750 -18.34 -20.26 -16.34
C CYS A 750 -18.34 -18.94 -17.12
N VAL A 751 -17.47 -17.99 -16.77
CA VAL A 751 -17.29 -16.72 -17.47
C VAL A 751 -16.86 -16.93 -18.93
N ASN A 752 -15.95 -17.87 -19.20
CA ASN A 752 -15.48 -18.22 -20.53
C ASN A 752 -16.46 -19.13 -21.30
N ARG A 753 -17.45 -19.72 -20.63
CA ARG A 753 -18.59 -20.43 -21.27
C ARG A 753 -19.75 -19.48 -21.57
N ILE A 754 -19.81 -18.30 -20.95
CA ILE A 754 -20.85 -17.27 -21.18
C ILE A 754 -20.37 -16.23 -22.21
N PHE A 755 -19.18 -15.68 -22.02
CA PHE A 755 -18.59 -14.64 -22.85
C PHE A 755 -17.53 -15.20 -23.81
N GLY A 756 -17.59 -14.79 -25.05
CA GLY A 756 -16.60 -15.11 -26.09
C GLY A 756 -15.31 -14.29 -25.95
N GLY A 757 -14.50 -14.28 -27.00
CA GLY A 757 -13.34 -13.41 -27.13
C GLY A 757 -13.72 -11.97 -27.45
N SER A 758 -12.77 -11.04 -27.33
CA SER A 758 -12.92 -9.65 -27.77
C SER A 758 -13.22 -9.65 -29.28
N GLY A 759 -14.20 -8.83 -29.72
CA GLY A 759 -14.67 -8.81 -31.11
C GLY A 759 -13.55 -8.46 -32.09
N GLY A 760 -13.40 -9.30 -33.13
CA GLY A 760 -12.47 -9.08 -34.24
C GLY A 760 -11.35 -10.10 -34.39
N ASP A 761 -11.23 -11.09 -33.52
CA ASP A 761 -10.23 -12.15 -33.61
C ASP A 761 -10.80 -13.39 -34.32
N ASP A 762 -10.32 -13.69 -35.54
CA ASP A 762 -10.69 -14.88 -36.29
C ASP A 762 -9.98 -16.16 -35.77
N GLY A 763 -9.29 -16.06 -34.61
CA GLY A 763 -8.57 -17.17 -33.98
C GLY A 763 -9.44 -18.08 -33.11
N PRO A 764 -8.86 -19.15 -32.54
CA PRO A 764 -9.55 -20.03 -31.63
C PRO A 764 -9.93 -19.28 -30.33
N SER A 765 -11.08 -19.65 -29.77
CA SER A 765 -11.49 -19.17 -28.43
C SER A 765 -10.50 -19.61 -27.35
N LEU A 766 -10.57 -19.00 -26.16
CA LEU A 766 -9.68 -19.39 -25.05
C LEU A 766 -9.78 -20.90 -24.73
N PRO A 767 -10.97 -21.52 -24.61
CA PRO A 767 -11.05 -22.97 -24.39
C PRO A 767 -10.43 -23.80 -25.54
N GLU A 768 -10.58 -23.36 -26.77
CA GLU A 768 -9.95 -24.03 -27.93
C GLU A 768 -8.43 -23.85 -27.90
N SER A 769 -7.94 -22.64 -27.55
CA SER A 769 -6.50 -22.36 -27.47
C SER A 769 -5.82 -23.23 -26.41
N VAL A 770 -6.41 -23.39 -25.22
CA VAL A 770 -5.90 -24.28 -24.17
C VAL A 770 -5.81 -25.72 -24.64
N VAL A 771 -6.86 -26.23 -25.28
CA VAL A 771 -6.88 -27.60 -25.82
C VAL A 771 -5.84 -27.80 -26.92
N ILE A 772 -5.73 -26.85 -27.84
CA ILE A 772 -4.79 -26.91 -28.98
C ILE A 772 -3.33 -26.88 -28.47
N VAL A 773 -3.01 -25.93 -27.59
CA VAL A 773 -1.64 -25.77 -27.11
C VAL A 773 -1.23 -26.95 -26.23
N SER A 774 -2.13 -27.46 -25.39
CA SER A 774 -1.87 -28.66 -24.59
C SER A 774 -1.64 -29.90 -25.44
N ALA A 775 -2.43 -30.10 -26.49
CA ALA A 775 -2.24 -31.19 -27.44
C ALA A 775 -0.92 -31.06 -28.22
N ARG A 776 -0.58 -29.86 -28.68
CA ARG A 776 0.68 -29.51 -29.37
C ARG A 776 1.91 -29.80 -28.50
N ALA A 777 1.83 -29.57 -27.20
CA ALA A 777 2.87 -29.89 -26.24
C ALA A 777 2.93 -31.38 -25.85
N GLY A 778 2.07 -32.22 -26.39
CA GLY A 778 1.97 -33.63 -25.99
C GLY A 778 1.41 -33.84 -24.57
N ARG A 779 0.67 -32.88 -24.07
CA ARG A 779 0.01 -32.89 -22.76
C ARG A 779 -1.50 -32.61 -22.92
N PRO A 780 -2.24 -33.49 -23.63
CA PRO A 780 -3.64 -33.29 -23.94
C PRO A 780 -4.48 -33.14 -22.65
N VAL A 781 -5.49 -32.27 -22.72
CA VAL A 781 -6.44 -32.06 -21.62
C VAL A 781 -7.82 -32.54 -21.97
N TRP A 782 -8.60 -32.97 -20.97
CA TRP A 782 -9.97 -33.44 -21.14
C TRP A 782 -10.97 -32.46 -20.45
N ILE A 783 -12.00 -32.08 -21.20
CA ILE A 783 -13.13 -31.29 -20.69
C ILE A 783 -14.29 -32.25 -20.37
N PRO A 784 -14.76 -32.30 -19.09
CA PRO A 784 -15.90 -33.16 -18.71
C PRO A 784 -17.20 -32.73 -19.39
N GLU A 785 -18.02 -33.69 -19.81
CA GLU A 785 -19.31 -33.40 -20.46
C GLU A 785 -20.30 -32.67 -19.55
N ASP A 786 -20.21 -32.88 -18.24
CA ASP A 786 -21.08 -32.30 -17.20
C ASP A 786 -20.52 -31.01 -16.56
N VAL A 787 -19.57 -30.34 -17.23
CA VAL A 787 -18.97 -29.09 -16.74
C VAL A 787 -19.98 -27.93 -16.72
N VAL A 788 -21.01 -27.96 -17.58
CA VAL A 788 -22.04 -26.92 -17.63
C VAL A 788 -22.93 -26.97 -16.39
N GLY A 789 -23.10 -25.82 -15.74
CA GLY A 789 -23.86 -25.71 -14.48
C GLY A 789 -23.01 -25.83 -13.21
N THR A 790 -21.68 -25.91 -13.36
CA THR A 790 -20.71 -25.80 -12.27
C THR A 790 -20.09 -24.42 -12.26
N CYS A 791 -19.68 -23.93 -11.10
CA CYS A 791 -19.02 -22.65 -10.89
C CYS A 791 -18.04 -22.74 -9.72
N CYS A 792 -17.00 -21.94 -9.72
CA CYS A 792 -16.04 -21.80 -8.63
C CYS A 792 -16.62 -21.19 -7.33
N ALA A 793 -17.90 -20.90 -7.28
CA ALA A 793 -18.63 -20.27 -6.17
C ALA A 793 -18.30 -18.77 -5.90
N THR A 794 -17.22 -18.22 -6.44
CA THR A 794 -16.75 -16.84 -6.18
C THR A 794 -17.83 -15.76 -6.37
N ILE A 795 -18.79 -15.93 -7.28
CA ILE A 795 -19.88 -14.95 -7.47
C ILE A 795 -20.79 -14.83 -6.24
N TRP A 796 -21.11 -15.94 -5.56
CA TRP A 796 -21.88 -15.92 -4.30
C TRP A 796 -21.03 -15.40 -3.15
N HIS A 797 -19.76 -15.84 -3.08
CA HIS A 797 -18.80 -15.39 -2.08
C HIS A 797 -18.61 -13.86 -2.14
N SER A 798 -18.32 -13.30 -3.31
CA SER A 798 -18.13 -11.86 -3.50
C SER A 798 -19.35 -11.02 -3.12
N LYS A 799 -20.55 -11.57 -3.30
CA LYS A 799 -21.82 -10.91 -2.95
C LYS A 799 -22.29 -11.16 -1.53
N GLY A 800 -21.66 -12.07 -0.78
CA GLY A 800 -22.05 -12.42 0.59
C GLY A 800 -23.26 -13.37 0.70
N TYR A 801 -23.59 -14.16 -0.34
CA TYR A 801 -24.66 -15.16 -0.28
C TYR A 801 -24.12 -16.51 0.18
N GLU A 802 -24.15 -16.77 1.47
CA GLU A 802 -23.54 -17.96 2.07
C GLU A 802 -24.23 -19.26 1.65
N SER A 803 -25.57 -19.29 1.62
CA SER A 803 -26.33 -20.48 1.25
C SER A 803 -26.08 -20.93 -0.19
N GLY A 804 -25.96 -19.97 -1.11
CA GLY A 804 -25.61 -20.22 -2.51
C GLY A 804 -24.16 -20.65 -2.68
N ASN A 805 -23.28 -20.03 -1.91
CA ASN A 805 -21.85 -20.33 -1.90
C ASN A 805 -21.57 -21.75 -1.43
N ALA A 806 -22.09 -22.17 -0.27
CA ALA A 806 -21.90 -23.52 0.25
C ALA A 806 -22.41 -24.61 -0.71
N LEU A 807 -23.60 -24.42 -1.29
CA LEU A 807 -24.14 -25.35 -2.29
C LEU A 807 -23.27 -25.51 -3.53
N MET A 808 -22.69 -24.41 -4.00
CA MET A 808 -21.86 -24.44 -5.21
C MET A 808 -20.44 -24.93 -4.90
N ALA A 809 -19.91 -24.59 -3.72
CA ALA A 809 -18.62 -25.09 -3.23
C ALA A 809 -18.62 -26.62 -3.11
N ASP A 810 -19.63 -27.20 -2.46
CA ASP A 810 -19.78 -28.65 -2.40
C ASP A 810 -19.91 -29.27 -3.81
N ARG A 811 -20.73 -28.68 -4.67
CA ARG A 811 -20.94 -29.19 -6.05
C ARG A 811 -19.65 -29.19 -6.88
N ILE A 812 -18.86 -28.12 -6.83
CA ILE A 812 -17.62 -28.06 -7.65
C ILE A 812 -16.57 -29.04 -7.12
N VAL A 813 -16.45 -29.22 -5.82
CA VAL A 813 -15.51 -30.18 -5.22
C VAL A 813 -15.93 -31.62 -5.56
N GLU A 814 -17.21 -31.98 -5.42
CA GLU A 814 -17.72 -33.30 -5.80
C GLU A 814 -17.54 -33.59 -7.30
N ALA A 815 -17.75 -32.61 -8.16
CA ALA A 815 -17.53 -32.72 -9.59
C ALA A 815 -16.04 -32.88 -9.90
N ALA A 816 -15.18 -32.01 -9.34
CA ALA A 816 -13.73 -32.09 -9.51
C ALA A 816 -13.17 -33.44 -9.06
N TRP A 817 -13.62 -33.94 -7.92
CA TRP A 817 -13.24 -35.27 -7.40
C TRP A 817 -13.54 -36.41 -8.41
N ARG A 818 -14.74 -36.41 -9.02
CA ARG A 818 -15.13 -37.41 -10.04
C ARG A 818 -14.34 -37.23 -11.33
N TRP A 819 -14.11 -36.01 -11.74
CA TRP A 819 -13.40 -35.71 -12.98
C TRP A 819 -11.91 -36.05 -12.90
N THR A 820 -11.28 -35.78 -11.76
CA THR A 820 -9.84 -35.98 -11.54
C THR A 820 -9.48 -37.41 -11.12
N ASP A 821 -10.44 -38.33 -11.10
CA ASP A 821 -10.24 -39.70 -10.63
C ASP A 821 -9.76 -39.80 -9.18
N GLY A 822 -10.42 -39.04 -8.31
CA GLY A 822 -10.04 -38.97 -6.92
C GLY A 822 -8.75 -38.18 -6.63
N GLY A 823 -8.43 -37.22 -7.50
CA GLY A 823 -7.26 -36.36 -7.38
C GLY A 823 -5.99 -36.88 -8.08
N GLU A 824 -6.09 -37.95 -8.88
CA GLU A 824 -4.95 -38.47 -9.66
C GLU A 824 -4.56 -37.54 -10.81
N LEU A 825 -5.53 -36.90 -11.44
CA LEU A 825 -5.28 -35.89 -12.48
C LEU A 825 -5.40 -34.49 -11.88
N PRO A 826 -4.54 -33.53 -12.24
CA PRO A 826 -4.72 -32.15 -11.85
C PRO A 826 -5.93 -31.51 -12.55
N LEU A 827 -6.58 -30.55 -11.89
CA LEU A 827 -7.65 -29.71 -12.42
C LEU A 827 -7.07 -28.39 -12.91
N VAL A 828 -7.00 -28.20 -14.22
CA VAL A 828 -6.54 -26.94 -14.85
C VAL A 828 -7.71 -26.00 -15.07
N VAL A 829 -7.60 -24.77 -14.59
CA VAL A 829 -8.67 -23.75 -14.58
C VAL A 829 -8.24 -22.53 -15.38
N ASP A 830 -9.07 -22.02 -16.30
CA ASP A 830 -8.73 -20.95 -17.25
C ASP A 830 -9.12 -19.52 -16.81
N ALA A 831 -9.33 -19.34 -15.54
CA ALA A 831 -9.54 -18.02 -14.96
C ALA A 831 -8.93 -17.99 -13.55
N SER A 832 -7.91 -17.16 -13.35
CA SER A 832 -7.15 -17.11 -12.12
C SER A 832 -8.00 -16.84 -10.85
N SER A 833 -9.08 -16.06 -10.99
CA SER A 833 -10.05 -15.88 -9.89
C SER A 833 -10.83 -17.16 -9.55
N CYS A 834 -11.09 -18.02 -10.56
CA CYS A 834 -11.74 -19.31 -10.33
C CYS A 834 -10.75 -20.33 -9.76
N THR A 835 -9.48 -20.27 -10.16
CA THR A 835 -8.40 -21.09 -9.58
C THR A 835 -8.29 -20.79 -8.08
N LEU A 836 -8.18 -19.51 -7.71
CA LEU A 836 -8.18 -19.07 -6.30
C LEU A 836 -9.49 -19.49 -5.59
N GLY A 837 -10.63 -19.30 -6.26
CA GLY A 837 -11.95 -19.67 -5.74
C GLY A 837 -12.03 -21.14 -5.37
N ILE A 838 -11.68 -22.06 -6.29
CA ILE A 838 -11.71 -23.51 -6.08
C ILE A 838 -10.60 -23.97 -5.12
N GLY A 839 -9.41 -23.40 -5.21
CA GLY A 839 -8.25 -23.79 -4.41
C GLY A 839 -8.35 -23.35 -2.95
N GLU A 840 -8.90 -22.18 -2.67
CA GLU A 840 -8.84 -21.58 -1.35
C GLU A 840 -10.19 -21.05 -0.83
N GLU A 841 -10.91 -20.22 -1.61
CA GLU A 841 -12.08 -19.47 -1.11
C GLU A 841 -13.28 -20.38 -0.76
N VAL A 842 -13.42 -21.56 -1.39
CA VAL A 842 -14.50 -22.50 -1.10
C VAL A 842 -14.32 -23.25 0.24
N VAL A 843 -13.08 -23.40 0.71
CA VAL A 843 -12.72 -24.27 1.85
C VAL A 843 -13.53 -24.00 3.12
N PRO A 844 -13.75 -22.74 3.55
CA PRO A 844 -14.58 -22.46 4.74
C PRO A 844 -16.05 -22.88 4.62
N TYR A 845 -16.56 -23.01 3.38
CA TYR A 845 -17.96 -23.28 3.08
C TYR A 845 -18.25 -24.76 2.77
N LEU A 846 -17.21 -25.59 2.64
CA LEU A 846 -17.34 -27.01 2.35
C LEU A 846 -17.92 -27.78 3.52
N SER A 847 -18.77 -28.77 3.20
CA SER A 847 -19.15 -29.81 4.16
C SER A 847 -17.91 -30.56 4.65
N PRO A 848 -17.95 -31.16 5.87
CA PRO A 848 -16.79 -31.90 6.40
C PRO A 848 -16.33 -33.05 5.50
N ALA A 849 -17.26 -33.66 4.74
CA ALA A 849 -16.95 -34.72 3.78
C ALA A 849 -16.17 -34.14 2.59
N ASN A 850 -16.67 -33.06 2.00
CA ASN A 850 -16.06 -32.47 0.80
C ASN A 850 -14.74 -31.76 1.11
N ARG A 851 -14.53 -31.28 2.34
CA ARG A 851 -13.22 -30.75 2.74
C ARG A 851 -12.11 -31.80 2.64
N LYS A 852 -12.38 -33.04 3.03
CA LYS A 852 -11.44 -34.16 2.88
C LYS A 852 -11.16 -34.53 1.41
N LEU A 853 -12.15 -34.39 0.55
CA LEU A 853 -11.96 -34.57 -0.89
C LEU A 853 -11.09 -33.45 -1.47
N HIS A 854 -11.40 -32.22 -1.09
CA HIS A 854 -10.67 -31.04 -1.52
C HIS A 854 -9.17 -31.08 -1.19
N GLU A 855 -8.79 -31.55 -0.01
CA GLU A 855 -7.40 -31.70 0.45
C GLU A 855 -6.54 -32.60 -0.48
N ARG A 856 -7.17 -33.43 -1.32
CA ARG A 856 -6.50 -34.32 -2.26
C ARG A 856 -6.56 -33.83 -3.70
N LEU A 857 -7.26 -32.73 -3.97
CA LEU A 857 -7.31 -32.14 -5.31
C LEU A 857 -6.09 -31.26 -5.58
N THR A 858 -5.53 -31.39 -6.76
CA THR A 858 -4.53 -30.46 -7.27
C THR A 858 -5.19 -29.51 -8.26
N VAL A 859 -5.37 -28.24 -7.85
CA VAL A 859 -5.95 -27.19 -8.69
C VAL A 859 -4.83 -26.31 -9.23
N ILE A 860 -4.72 -26.20 -10.56
CA ILE A 860 -3.63 -25.49 -11.24
C ILE A 860 -4.25 -24.40 -12.13
N ASP A 861 -3.67 -23.19 -12.10
CA ASP A 861 -4.04 -22.15 -13.07
C ASP A 861 -3.55 -22.50 -14.47
N SER A 862 -4.34 -22.19 -15.48
CA SER A 862 -3.99 -22.48 -16.87
C SER A 862 -2.71 -21.75 -17.33
N VAL A 863 -2.37 -20.61 -16.72
CA VAL A 863 -1.11 -19.90 -16.96
C VAL A 863 0.07 -20.67 -16.35
N ALA A 864 -0.07 -21.17 -15.12
CA ALA A 864 0.95 -22.01 -14.49
C ALA A 864 1.12 -23.33 -15.27
N TRP A 865 0.02 -23.95 -15.68
CA TRP A 865 0.05 -25.12 -16.58
C TRP A 865 0.82 -24.83 -17.86
N ALA A 866 0.55 -23.68 -18.48
CA ALA A 866 1.24 -23.26 -19.69
C ALA A 866 2.74 -23.03 -19.49
N ALA A 867 3.10 -22.32 -18.41
CA ALA A 867 4.49 -21.97 -18.12
C ALA A 867 5.35 -23.21 -17.78
N GLU A 868 4.82 -24.09 -16.92
CA GLU A 868 5.58 -25.21 -16.34
C GLU A 868 5.50 -26.49 -17.18
N GLU A 869 4.33 -26.79 -17.76
CA GLU A 869 4.11 -28.06 -18.45
C GLU A 869 4.14 -27.96 -19.96
N LEU A 870 3.70 -26.83 -20.55
CA LEU A 870 3.58 -26.70 -21.99
C LEU A 870 4.78 -26.01 -22.62
N LEU A 871 5.14 -24.83 -22.14
CA LEU A 871 6.17 -23.98 -22.73
C LEU A 871 7.54 -24.68 -22.93
N PRO A 872 8.03 -25.50 -21.97
CA PRO A 872 9.27 -26.28 -22.17
C PRO A 872 9.23 -27.33 -23.32
N ARG A 873 8.02 -27.64 -23.83
CA ARG A 873 7.78 -28.66 -24.88
C ARG A 873 7.32 -28.06 -26.21
N LEU A 874 7.21 -26.72 -26.26
CA LEU A 874 6.73 -25.98 -27.41
C LEU A 874 7.87 -25.25 -28.12
N THR A 875 7.75 -25.13 -29.44
CA THR A 875 8.57 -24.22 -30.23
C THR A 875 7.78 -22.96 -30.50
N VAL A 876 8.34 -21.81 -30.16
CA VAL A 876 7.74 -20.50 -30.44
C VAL A 876 8.22 -20.03 -31.81
N GLU A 877 7.30 -19.98 -32.76
CA GLU A 877 7.61 -19.67 -34.17
C GLU A 877 7.32 -18.20 -34.53
N ARG A 878 6.38 -17.53 -33.81
CA ARG A 878 5.82 -16.22 -34.23
C ARG A 878 5.66 -15.29 -33.06
N ARG A 879 6.73 -14.64 -32.66
CA ARG A 879 6.70 -13.59 -31.62
C ARG A 879 6.12 -12.29 -32.19
N VAL A 880 5.49 -11.50 -31.35
CA VAL A 880 5.16 -10.10 -31.65
C VAL A 880 6.28 -9.18 -31.15
N GLY A 881 6.39 -7.97 -31.71
CA GLY A 881 7.42 -7.01 -31.31
C GLY A 881 7.20 -6.49 -29.90
N SER A 882 5.93 -6.19 -29.54
CA SER A 882 5.62 -5.59 -28.23
C SER A 882 4.29 -6.10 -27.66
N ALA A 883 4.26 -6.29 -26.35
CA ALA A 883 3.08 -6.64 -25.59
C ALA A 883 2.96 -5.79 -24.33
N VAL A 884 1.74 -5.39 -23.97
CA VAL A 884 1.44 -4.88 -22.63
C VAL A 884 0.69 -5.92 -21.82
N LEU A 885 1.08 -6.12 -20.57
CA LEU A 885 0.55 -7.15 -19.69
C LEU A 885 -0.10 -6.53 -18.45
N HIS A 886 -1.43 -6.76 -18.31
CA HIS A 886 -2.14 -6.45 -17.07
C HIS A 886 -2.09 -7.64 -16.10
N PRO A 887 -1.35 -7.58 -14.98
CA PRO A 887 -1.33 -8.65 -13.97
C PRO A 887 -2.63 -8.67 -13.19
N THR A 888 -3.24 -9.83 -13.01
CA THR A 888 -4.49 -9.93 -12.26
C THR A 888 -4.24 -10.05 -10.76
N CYS A 889 -5.14 -9.51 -9.93
CA CYS A 889 -5.06 -9.62 -8.47
C CYS A 889 -5.03 -11.09 -8.00
N SER A 890 -5.78 -11.98 -8.65
CA SER A 890 -5.78 -13.40 -8.33
C SER A 890 -4.46 -14.12 -8.63
N MET A 891 -3.74 -13.73 -9.70
CA MET A 891 -2.37 -14.23 -9.94
C MET A 891 -1.38 -13.77 -8.87
N GLN A 892 -1.58 -12.57 -8.31
CA GLN A 892 -0.79 -12.10 -7.17
C GLN A 892 -1.06 -12.94 -5.92
N HIS A 893 -2.33 -13.26 -5.63
CA HIS A 893 -2.70 -14.15 -4.52
C HIS A 893 -2.10 -15.55 -4.68
N LEU A 894 -2.14 -16.11 -5.89
CA LEU A 894 -1.55 -17.41 -6.20
C LEU A 894 -0.01 -17.41 -6.20
N GLY A 895 0.64 -16.24 -6.09
CA GLY A 895 2.10 -16.11 -6.20
C GLY A 895 2.64 -16.45 -7.59
N GLN A 896 1.84 -16.31 -8.65
CA GLN A 896 2.12 -16.78 -10.01
C GLN A 896 2.28 -15.64 -11.04
N THR A 897 2.50 -14.40 -10.58
CA THR A 897 2.68 -13.25 -11.49
C THR A 897 3.91 -13.41 -12.39
N ASP A 898 4.99 -14.03 -11.89
CA ASP A 898 6.20 -14.29 -12.69
C ASP A 898 5.95 -15.33 -13.77
N LEU A 899 5.10 -16.34 -13.51
CA LEU A 899 4.70 -17.33 -14.52
C LEU A 899 3.87 -16.67 -15.63
N LEU A 900 2.96 -15.78 -15.28
CA LEU A 900 2.21 -14.99 -16.24
C LEU A 900 3.13 -14.17 -17.15
N ARG A 901 4.12 -13.51 -16.54
CA ARG A 901 5.12 -12.74 -17.25
C ARG A 901 5.97 -13.62 -18.18
N SER A 902 6.43 -14.77 -17.72
CA SER A 902 7.26 -15.67 -18.51
C SER A 902 6.55 -16.20 -19.77
N VAL A 903 5.23 -16.47 -19.66
CA VAL A 903 4.43 -16.87 -20.84
C VAL A 903 4.31 -15.70 -21.83
N ALA A 904 4.10 -14.48 -21.35
CA ALA A 904 4.06 -13.29 -22.20
C ALA A 904 5.42 -13.03 -22.89
N GLU A 905 6.53 -13.12 -22.14
CA GLU A 905 7.90 -12.95 -22.64
C GLU A 905 8.28 -14.03 -23.68
N ALA A 906 7.71 -15.20 -23.60
CA ALA A 906 7.88 -16.20 -24.66
C ALA A 906 7.17 -15.79 -25.96
N CYS A 907 6.09 -15.02 -25.89
CA CYS A 907 5.27 -14.64 -27.05
C CYS A 907 5.66 -13.30 -27.68
N ALA A 908 6.38 -12.43 -26.96
CA ALA A 908 6.74 -11.06 -27.40
C ALA A 908 8.23 -10.76 -27.18
N ASP A 909 8.78 -9.88 -28.01
CA ASP A 909 10.17 -9.43 -27.85
C ASP A 909 10.32 -8.41 -26.73
N GLU A 910 9.32 -7.55 -26.56
CA GLU A 910 9.20 -6.62 -25.45
C GLU A 910 7.89 -6.88 -24.69
N VAL A 911 7.96 -7.04 -23.37
CA VAL A 911 6.78 -7.13 -22.49
C VAL A 911 6.83 -6.00 -21.48
N VAL A 912 5.82 -5.13 -21.52
CA VAL A 912 5.66 -4.03 -20.59
C VAL A 912 4.56 -4.36 -19.58
N VAL A 913 4.91 -4.38 -18.31
CA VAL A 913 3.95 -4.36 -17.21
C VAL A 913 3.84 -2.91 -16.75
N PRO A 914 2.67 -2.25 -16.87
CA PRO A 914 2.52 -0.86 -16.45
C PRO A 914 2.91 -0.67 -14.98
N VAL A 915 3.62 0.42 -14.69
CA VAL A 915 4.05 0.73 -13.30
C VAL A 915 2.85 0.97 -12.39
N ASP A 916 1.75 1.46 -12.97
CA ASP A 916 0.49 1.72 -12.29
C ASP A 916 -0.49 0.54 -12.30
N ALA A 917 -0.07 -0.64 -12.79
CA ALA A 917 -0.90 -1.83 -12.81
C ALA A 917 -1.29 -2.25 -11.39
N ARG A 918 -2.61 -2.38 -11.19
CA ARG A 918 -3.23 -2.85 -9.94
C ARG A 918 -4.55 -3.56 -10.26
N CYS A 919 -5.29 -3.99 -9.25
CA CYS A 919 -6.62 -4.57 -9.48
C CYS A 919 -7.49 -3.63 -10.32
N CYS A 920 -8.05 -4.15 -11.43
CA CYS A 920 -8.92 -3.37 -12.33
C CYS A 920 -10.26 -2.96 -11.70
N GLY A 921 -10.58 -3.41 -10.49
CA GLY A 921 -11.83 -3.12 -9.82
C GLY A 921 -13.06 -3.84 -10.40
N PHE A 922 -12.90 -4.61 -11.46
CA PHE A 922 -14.04 -5.29 -12.13
C PHE A 922 -14.61 -6.44 -11.29
N ALA A 923 -13.76 -7.24 -10.63
CA ALA A 923 -14.10 -8.23 -9.60
C ALA A 923 -15.38 -9.03 -9.89
N GLY A 924 -15.38 -9.83 -10.94
CA GLY A 924 -16.52 -10.59 -11.41
C GLY A 924 -17.54 -9.69 -12.14
N ASP A 925 -18.68 -9.40 -11.55
CA ASP A 925 -19.68 -8.48 -12.10
C ASP A 925 -19.70 -7.09 -11.43
N ARG A 926 -18.79 -6.83 -10.46
CA ARG A 926 -18.74 -5.58 -9.71
C ARG A 926 -18.55 -4.36 -10.63
N GLY A 927 -17.68 -4.48 -11.65
CA GLY A 927 -17.46 -3.42 -12.63
C GLY A 927 -18.69 -3.11 -13.50
N MET A 928 -19.64 -4.06 -13.65
CA MET A 928 -20.92 -3.80 -14.30
C MET A 928 -21.96 -3.23 -13.33
N LEU A 929 -21.77 -3.43 -12.02
CA LEU A 929 -22.63 -2.89 -10.96
C LEU A 929 -22.19 -1.48 -10.55
N HIS A 930 -20.90 -1.23 -10.55
CA HIS A 930 -20.22 -0.02 -10.13
C HIS A 930 -19.13 0.35 -11.14
N GLN A 931 -19.53 0.89 -12.30
CA GLN A 931 -18.60 1.25 -13.38
C GLN A 931 -17.60 2.31 -12.93
N GLU A 932 -18.04 3.22 -12.05
CA GLU A 932 -17.20 4.25 -11.43
C GLU A 932 -16.01 3.66 -10.67
N LEU A 933 -16.15 2.47 -10.11
CA LEU A 933 -15.03 1.77 -9.42
C LEU A 933 -13.95 1.34 -10.43
N THR A 934 -14.36 0.68 -11.53
CA THR A 934 -13.40 0.24 -12.56
C THR A 934 -12.74 1.44 -13.22
N THR A 935 -13.52 2.45 -13.60
CA THR A 935 -13.00 3.69 -14.21
C THR A 935 -11.94 4.35 -13.33
N SER A 936 -12.22 4.51 -12.03
CA SER A 936 -11.26 5.09 -11.08
C SER A 936 -10.04 4.18 -10.85
N ALA A 937 -10.24 2.87 -10.74
CA ALA A 937 -9.17 1.92 -10.46
C ALA A 937 -8.13 1.84 -11.59
N THR A 938 -8.60 1.90 -12.84
CA THR A 938 -7.76 1.70 -14.03
C THR A 938 -7.24 2.99 -14.66
N ALA A 939 -7.69 4.16 -14.20
CA ALA A 939 -7.42 5.44 -14.85
C ALA A 939 -5.92 5.70 -15.13
N ARG A 940 -5.04 5.40 -14.16
CA ARG A 940 -3.60 5.63 -14.31
C ARG A 940 -2.96 4.60 -15.24
N GLU A 941 -3.28 3.33 -15.06
CA GLU A 941 -2.80 2.25 -15.93
C GLU A 941 -3.26 2.47 -17.38
N ALA A 942 -4.53 2.87 -17.57
CA ALA A 942 -5.05 3.18 -18.90
C ALA A 942 -4.31 4.38 -19.54
N ALA A 943 -3.97 5.42 -18.78
CA ALA A 943 -3.19 6.53 -19.28
C ALA A 943 -1.79 6.10 -19.74
N GLU A 944 -1.13 5.23 -18.98
CA GLU A 944 0.18 4.68 -19.33
C GLU A 944 0.09 3.80 -20.58
N VAL A 945 -0.90 2.90 -20.65
CA VAL A 945 -1.11 1.98 -21.77
C VAL A 945 -1.48 2.73 -23.06
N THR A 946 -2.27 3.79 -22.97
CA THR A 946 -2.71 4.55 -24.16
C THR A 946 -1.68 5.57 -24.64
N ALA A 947 -0.59 5.79 -23.90
CA ALA A 947 0.49 6.68 -24.30
C ALA A 947 1.28 6.16 -25.51
N ARG A 948 1.24 4.86 -25.80
CA ARG A 948 1.80 4.24 -27.00
C ARG A 948 0.94 3.06 -27.47
N ASP A 949 1.11 2.61 -28.70
CA ASP A 949 0.49 1.40 -29.22
C ASP A 949 1.40 0.18 -28.98
N PHE A 950 0.76 -0.97 -28.73
CA PHE A 950 1.40 -2.28 -28.61
C PHE A 950 0.82 -3.23 -29.64
N ASP A 951 1.59 -4.23 -30.06
CA ASP A 951 1.11 -5.23 -31.01
C ASP A 951 0.03 -6.15 -30.38
N THR A 952 0.09 -6.35 -29.05
CA THR A 952 -0.88 -7.16 -28.34
C THR A 952 -1.09 -6.66 -26.89
N TYR A 953 -2.31 -6.87 -26.37
CA TYR A 953 -2.76 -6.47 -25.04
C TYR A 953 -3.19 -7.72 -24.27
N LEU A 954 -2.50 -8.06 -23.17
CA LEU A 954 -2.58 -9.35 -22.53
C LEU A 954 -3.05 -9.28 -21.08
N SER A 955 -3.80 -10.31 -20.64
CA SER A 955 -4.15 -10.56 -19.25
C SER A 955 -4.39 -12.06 -19.03
N ALA A 956 -4.84 -12.49 -17.83
CA ALA A 956 -5.10 -13.88 -17.46
C ALA A 956 -6.53 -14.12 -16.94
N ASN A 957 -7.43 -13.14 -17.11
CA ASN A 957 -8.80 -13.28 -16.61
C ASN A 957 -9.78 -12.46 -17.48
N ARG A 958 -10.84 -13.09 -17.96
CA ARG A 958 -11.83 -12.48 -18.85
C ARG A 958 -12.40 -11.16 -18.35
N MET A 959 -12.69 -11.06 -17.04
CA MET A 959 -13.29 -9.85 -16.49
C MET A 959 -12.26 -8.72 -16.35
N CYS A 960 -10.98 -9.04 -16.18
CA CYS A 960 -9.90 -8.05 -16.24
C CYS A 960 -9.68 -7.56 -17.68
N GLU A 961 -9.77 -8.46 -18.67
CA GLU A 961 -9.71 -8.10 -20.09
C GLU A 961 -10.81 -7.10 -20.44
N VAL A 962 -12.06 -7.36 -20.02
CA VAL A 962 -13.20 -6.44 -20.21
C VAL A 962 -12.98 -5.11 -19.49
N GLY A 963 -12.48 -5.15 -18.27
CA GLY A 963 -12.22 -3.93 -17.48
C GLY A 963 -11.15 -3.05 -18.10
N MET A 964 -10.08 -3.65 -18.61
CA MET A 964 -9.01 -2.94 -19.30
C MET A 964 -9.44 -2.44 -20.68
N ASP A 965 -10.23 -3.23 -21.43
CA ASP A 965 -10.81 -2.77 -22.68
C ASP A 965 -11.75 -1.57 -22.50
N HIS A 966 -12.55 -1.58 -21.43
CA HIS A 966 -13.38 -0.44 -21.06
C HIS A 966 -12.52 0.81 -20.78
N ALA A 967 -11.45 0.65 -20.00
CA ALA A 967 -10.59 1.74 -19.61
C ALA A 967 -9.74 2.32 -20.76
N THR A 968 -9.32 1.48 -21.71
CA THR A 968 -8.42 1.87 -22.81
C THR A 968 -9.16 2.14 -24.13
N GLY A 969 -10.50 2.16 -24.13
CA GLY A 969 -11.30 2.43 -25.33
C GLY A 969 -11.35 1.29 -26.34
N GLY A 970 -11.16 0.03 -25.89
CA GLY A 970 -11.30 -1.17 -26.72
C GLY A 970 -10.02 -1.56 -27.47
N ARG A 971 -8.88 -1.58 -26.78
CA ARG A 971 -7.58 -2.00 -27.34
C ARG A 971 -7.50 -3.50 -27.65
N GLY A 972 -8.47 -4.31 -27.23
CA GLY A 972 -8.57 -5.73 -27.52
C GLY A 972 -7.73 -6.60 -26.57
N TYR A 973 -7.87 -6.37 -25.28
CA TYR A 973 -7.24 -7.23 -24.26
C TYR A 973 -7.72 -8.68 -24.40
N ARG A 974 -6.78 -9.63 -24.34
CA ARG A 974 -7.04 -11.06 -24.45
C ARG A 974 -6.17 -11.87 -23.50
N SER A 975 -6.53 -13.14 -23.35
CA SER A 975 -5.74 -14.08 -22.57
C SER A 975 -4.36 -14.31 -23.17
N VAL A 976 -3.34 -14.34 -22.34
CA VAL A 976 -1.97 -14.69 -22.73
C VAL A 976 -1.89 -16.08 -23.39
N LEU A 977 -2.83 -17.00 -23.08
CA LEU A 977 -2.88 -18.33 -23.68
C LEU A 977 -3.37 -18.33 -25.14
N MET A 978 -4.18 -17.35 -25.51
CA MET A 978 -4.56 -17.17 -26.93
C MET A 978 -3.36 -16.67 -27.74
N GLU A 979 -2.53 -15.83 -27.12
CA GLU A 979 -1.29 -15.37 -27.74
C GLU A 979 -0.25 -16.50 -27.82
N LEU A 980 -0.13 -17.33 -26.80
CA LEU A 980 0.72 -18.53 -26.83
C LEU A 980 0.29 -19.52 -27.94
N GLU A 981 -1.02 -19.70 -28.13
CA GLU A 981 -1.53 -20.51 -29.22
C GLU A 981 -1.08 -19.96 -30.57
N ARG A 982 -1.22 -18.65 -30.79
CA ARG A 982 -0.80 -17.95 -32.01
C ARG A 982 0.71 -18.07 -32.23
N ALA A 983 1.50 -17.80 -31.16
CA ALA A 983 2.97 -17.79 -31.21
C ALA A 983 3.59 -19.17 -31.52
N THR A 984 2.89 -20.24 -31.16
CA THR A 984 3.34 -21.62 -31.32
C THR A 984 2.70 -22.35 -32.50
N ARG A 985 1.93 -21.67 -33.37
CA ARG A 985 1.37 -22.29 -34.61
C ARG A 985 2.51 -22.71 -35.51
N PRO A 986 2.49 -23.96 -36.03
CA PRO A 986 3.44 -24.36 -37.03
C PRO A 986 3.45 -23.42 -38.25
N ALA A 987 4.61 -23.26 -38.88
CA ALA A 987 4.82 -22.38 -40.03
C ALA A 987 3.93 -22.75 -41.23
#